data_881cc6755c2a2a7058c8ccff8d62356f
#
_entry.id   881cc6755c2a2a7058c8ccff8d62356f
#
_cell.length_a   1.000
_cell.length_b   1.000
_cell.length_c   1.000
_cell.angle_alpha   90.00
_cell.angle_beta   90.00
_cell.angle_gamma   90.00
#
_symmetry.space_group_name_H-M   'P 1'
#
loop_
_entity.id
_entity.type
_entity.pdbx_description
1 polymer ?
#
loop_
_entity_poly.entity_id
_entity_poly.type
_entity_poly.pdbx_seq_one_letter_code
_entity_poly.pdbx_strand_id
1 'polypeptide(L)'
;GFFLFLNLYKYLILLCNSRAAEILYSLALVQSSKSEKTRVFPSVDNYKLLTEARRNLGLFQHHDAITGTSKDWVVVDYGTRLFHSIMNLKKVIIDSIHILILKDKGAYNYDASTPFLKMDDVQSSQDSLPHKTVIKLTSQPRYLLLYNPTEQERFSVVSVNVNSPRVKVLSPLGKPVTVQISAVWNGATTVSHEAYQITFVAHLPPLGLGVYQLLEVQSSEAVLADYDIYMRNSKQEKPDRLFKIKELQNSVDNIILENSYMKLWFSGMSGLLEKINTKEDGKNHPMKVEFAWYGTTSNRDKSGAYLFLPDGDAKPYIFTDPPIIRVAHGRIFSEVVCFFHHVTHTMRLYKVQGLEGQSLEVSNIVDIRGEYNRELAMRISSDINSQNRFYTDLNGYQIQPRLTMSKLPLQANIYPMTTMAYIQDIGVRLTLHSAQSLGVASLKNGQLEVIMDRRLMQDDNRGLGQGVQDNKITANVFRLHLERRYGTDVNEEKASVSFPSLLSHMTSSFLNHPVIPMTTYADSGVPELLSTFSPLTSSMPCDMHIVNLRTIQSKVDIEPSDEAALILHRKGFDCKFSNRDMGLVCSTTQGKIKVHKLFNKFRVESLTPASLSLMHSPPDARNLSEINMSSMEINTFRIRLR
;
A
#
# COMPACT_ATOMS: atom_id res chain seq x y z
N GLY A 1 15.69 -15.04 -11.19
CA GLY A 1 15.65 -13.68 -11.68
C GLY A 1 15.02 -12.74 -10.67
N PHE A 2 15.77 -11.76 -10.17
CA PHE A 2 15.33 -10.76 -9.20
C PHE A 2 15.52 -9.36 -9.80
N PHE A 3 14.48 -8.78 -10.37
CA PHE A 3 13.84 -7.50 -10.10
C PHE A 3 14.39 -6.22 -10.75
N LEU A 4 13.53 -5.65 -11.52
CA LEU A 4 13.34 -4.24 -11.82
C LEU A 4 12.52 -3.58 -10.69
N PHE A 5 13.12 -3.23 -9.57
CA PHE A 5 12.39 -2.77 -8.37
C PHE A 5 11.49 -1.57 -8.62
N LEU A 6 11.91 -0.57 -9.37
CA LEU A 6 11.06 0.58 -9.67
C LEU A 6 9.87 0.20 -10.57
N ASN A 7 10.05 -0.67 -11.55
CA ASN A 7 8.95 -1.12 -12.39
C ASN A 7 7.99 -2.05 -11.64
N LEU A 8 8.47 -2.83 -10.67
CA LEU A 8 7.61 -3.56 -9.73
C LEU A 8 6.77 -2.63 -8.86
N TYR A 9 7.35 -1.55 -8.35
CA TYR A 9 6.62 -0.52 -7.64
C TYR A 9 5.52 0.08 -8.51
N LYS A 10 5.81 0.45 -9.77
CA LYS A 10 4.81 0.92 -10.73
C LYS A 10 3.75 -0.13 -11.05
N TYR A 11 4.16 -1.38 -11.23
CA TYR A 11 3.23 -2.49 -11.45
C TYR A 11 2.18 -2.59 -10.34
N LEU A 12 2.58 -2.44 -9.09
CA LEU A 12 1.66 -2.47 -7.96
C LEU A 12 0.77 -1.25 -7.88
N ILE A 13 1.32 -0.05 -8.10
CA ILE A 13 0.52 1.17 -8.22
C ILE A 13 -0.51 1.02 -9.35
N LEU A 14 -0.10 0.43 -10.47
CA LEU A 14 -1.00 0.17 -11.58
C LEU A 14 -2.11 -0.82 -11.20
N LEU A 15 -1.79 -1.89 -10.47
CA LEU A 15 -2.79 -2.85 -9.96
C LEU A 15 -3.82 -2.18 -9.04
N CYS A 16 -3.35 -1.40 -8.07
CA CYS A 16 -4.22 -0.70 -7.12
C CYS A 16 -5.13 0.32 -7.82
N ASN A 17 -4.56 1.13 -8.71
CA ASN A 17 -5.31 2.10 -9.48
C ASN A 17 -6.26 1.45 -10.49
N SER A 18 -5.86 0.32 -11.10
CA SER A 18 -6.69 -0.43 -12.03
C SER A 18 -7.98 -0.91 -11.36
N ARG A 19 -7.87 -1.54 -10.18
CA ARG A 19 -9.06 -1.98 -9.43
C ARG A 19 -9.95 -0.80 -9.04
N ALA A 20 -9.38 0.28 -8.52
CA ALA A 20 -10.13 1.49 -8.16
C ALA A 20 -10.83 2.11 -9.39
N ALA A 21 -10.10 2.26 -10.50
CA ALA A 21 -10.62 2.81 -11.75
C ALA A 21 -11.73 1.94 -12.35
N GLU A 22 -11.55 0.62 -12.38
CA GLU A 22 -12.55 -0.34 -12.90
C GLU A 22 -13.88 -0.26 -12.13
N ILE A 23 -13.80 -0.27 -10.80
CA ILE A 23 -14.98 -0.21 -9.93
C ILE A 23 -15.70 1.14 -10.11
N LEU A 24 -14.96 2.25 -10.00
CA LEU A 24 -15.53 3.59 -10.14
C LEU A 24 -16.11 3.84 -11.54
N TYR A 25 -15.39 3.39 -12.57
CA TYR A 25 -15.88 3.50 -13.96
C TYR A 25 -17.18 2.73 -14.17
N SER A 26 -17.27 1.50 -13.66
CA SER A 26 -18.49 0.68 -13.80
C SER A 26 -19.70 1.36 -13.15
N LEU A 27 -19.52 1.99 -11.98
CA LEU A 27 -20.57 2.74 -11.30
C LEU A 27 -20.91 4.06 -12.04
N ALA A 28 -19.89 4.76 -12.54
CA ALA A 28 -20.06 5.99 -13.31
C ALA A 28 -20.79 5.74 -14.62
N LEU A 29 -20.51 4.63 -15.30
CA LEU A 29 -21.20 4.23 -16.53
C LEU A 29 -22.70 4.01 -16.29
N VAL A 30 -23.05 3.32 -15.20
CA VAL A 30 -24.47 3.17 -14.81
C VAL A 30 -25.10 4.52 -14.50
N GLN A 31 -24.40 5.40 -13.77
CA GLN A 31 -24.90 6.74 -13.47
C GLN A 31 -25.10 7.59 -14.73
N SER A 32 -24.21 7.47 -15.71
CA SER A 32 -24.25 8.23 -16.96
C SER A 32 -25.47 7.89 -17.82
N SER A 33 -25.98 6.67 -17.73
CA SER A 33 -27.15 6.21 -18.48
C SER A 33 -28.50 6.72 -17.94
N LYS A 34 -28.53 7.31 -16.74
CA LYS A 34 -29.76 7.71 -16.04
C LYS A 34 -30.36 9.05 -16.52
N SER A 35 -29.57 9.89 -17.20
CA SER A 35 -30.00 11.23 -17.64
C SER A 35 -29.31 11.63 -18.95
N GLU A 36 -29.99 12.39 -19.80
CA GLU A 36 -29.40 12.92 -21.02
C GLU A 36 -28.20 13.83 -20.74
N LYS A 37 -28.25 14.65 -19.70
CA LYS A 37 -27.16 15.53 -19.30
C LYS A 37 -25.89 14.75 -18.89
N THR A 38 -26.03 13.59 -18.35
CA THR A 38 -24.89 12.75 -17.90
C THR A 38 -24.34 11.86 -19.02
N ARG A 39 -25.00 11.78 -20.18
CA ARG A 39 -24.52 11.01 -21.36
C ARG A 39 -23.23 11.54 -21.96
N VAL A 40 -22.86 12.80 -21.67
CA VAL A 40 -21.56 13.37 -22.08
C VAL A 40 -20.37 12.80 -21.31
N PHE A 41 -20.58 11.90 -20.35
CA PHE A 41 -19.52 11.14 -19.70
C PHE A 41 -18.68 10.39 -20.75
N PRO A 42 -17.34 10.51 -20.74
CA PRO A 42 -16.48 9.95 -21.78
C PRO A 42 -16.34 8.43 -21.65
N SER A 43 -17.45 7.71 -21.76
CA SER A 43 -17.53 6.28 -21.49
C SER A 43 -16.63 5.45 -22.40
N VAL A 44 -16.67 5.70 -23.71
CA VAL A 44 -15.88 4.94 -24.70
C VAL A 44 -14.39 5.24 -24.57
N ASP A 45 -14.01 6.51 -24.43
CA ASP A 45 -12.60 6.91 -24.31
C ASP A 45 -11.98 6.36 -23.04
N ASN A 46 -12.67 6.49 -21.90
CA ASN A 46 -12.20 5.93 -20.64
C ASN A 46 -12.14 4.40 -20.67
N TYR A 47 -13.06 3.73 -21.38
CA TYR A 47 -12.99 2.28 -21.54
C TYR A 47 -11.76 1.83 -22.33
N LYS A 48 -11.37 2.58 -23.36
CA LYS A 48 -10.14 2.34 -24.12
C LYS A 48 -8.91 2.49 -23.25
N LEU A 49 -8.87 3.52 -22.38
CA LEU A 49 -7.76 3.70 -21.41
C LEU A 49 -7.66 2.54 -20.41
N LEU A 50 -8.79 2.06 -19.89
CA LEU A 50 -8.84 0.86 -19.04
C LEU A 50 -8.32 -0.38 -19.79
N THR A 51 -8.71 -0.57 -21.02
CA THR A 51 -8.29 -1.69 -21.85
C THR A 51 -6.79 -1.67 -22.12
N GLU A 52 -6.24 -0.49 -22.44
CA GLU A 52 -4.80 -0.29 -22.65
C GLU A 52 -4.02 -0.59 -21.36
N ALA A 53 -4.48 -0.09 -20.22
CA ALA A 53 -3.85 -0.35 -18.93
C ALA A 53 -3.81 -1.85 -18.61
N ARG A 54 -4.91 -2.59 -18.85
CA ARG A 54 -4.95 -4.04 -18.68
C ARG A 54 -3.95 -4.77 -19.60
N ARG A 55 -3.83 -4.33 -20.86
CA ARG A 55 -2.88 -4.91 -21.82
C ARG A 55 -1.44 -4.67 -21.41
N ASN A 56 -1.11 -3.46 -20.98
CA ASN A 56 0.23 -3.12 -20.49
C ASN A 56 0.57 -3.84 -19.19
N LEU A 57 -0.41 -4.02 -18.29
CA LEU A 57 -0.27 -4.82 -17.09
C LEU A 57 0.03 -6.29 -17.43
N GLY A 58 -0.72 -6.87 -18.38
CA GLY A 58 -0.49 -8.23 -18.88
C GLY A 58 0.85 -8.38 -19.58
N LEU A 59 1.25 -7.40 -20.38
CA LEU A 59 2.55 -7.39 -21.05
C LEU A 59 3.71 -7.40 -20.06
N PHE A 60 3.61 -6.63 -18.97
CA PHE A 60 4.67 -6.59 -17.94
C PHE A 60 4.77 -7.91 -17.14
N GLN A 61 3.80 -8.79 -17.21
CA GLN A 61 3.90 -10.16 -16.65
C GLN A 61 4.71 -11.13 -17.53
N HIS A 62 5.23 -10.67 -18.69
CA HIS A 62 6.17 -11.43 -19.49
C HIS A 62 7.36 -11.91 -18.65
N HIS A 63 7.83 -13.13 -18.90
CA HIS A 63 8.86 -13.78 -18.08
C HIS A 63 10.24 -13.09 -18.09
N ASP A 64 10.51 -12.17 -19.04
CA ASP A 64 11.70 -11.31 -19.01
C ASP A 64 11.41 -9.90 -18.48
N ALA A 65 10.14 -9.49 -18.39
CA ALA A 65 9.78 -8.19 -17.84
C ALA A 65 9.76 -8.20 -16.31
N ILE A 66 8.83 -8.94 -15.71
CA ILE A 66 8.66 -8.97 -14.24
C ILE A 66 9.85 -9.60 -13.53
N THR A 67 10.62 -10.44 -14.22
CA THR A 67 11.82 -11.09 -13.69
C THR A 67 13.09 -10.23 -13.76
N GLY A 68 13.06 -9.08 -14.46
CA GLY A 68 14.20 -8.19 -14.60
C GLY A 68 15.32 -8.74 -15.50
N THR A 69 14.97 -9.54 -16.49
CA THR A 69 15.91 -10.19 -17.42
C THR A 69 15.79 -9.63 -18.84
N SER A 70 15.36 -8.39 -18.98
CA SER A 70 15.26 -7.66 -20.23
C SER A 70 16.47 -6.74 -20.47
N LYS A 71 16.73 -6.40 -21.73
CA LYS A 71 17.69 -5.36 -22.10
C LYS A 71 17.28 -3.99 -21.58
N ASP A 72 18.23 -3.11 -21.28
CA ASP A 72 17.98 -1.79 -20.69
C ASP A 72 16.94 -0.96 -21.45
N TRP A 73 17.02 -0.93 -22.78
CA TRP A 73 16.05 -0.19 -23.59
C TRP A 73 14.64 -0.79 -23.56
N VAL A 74 14.49 -2.11 -23.38
CA VAL A 74 13.20 -2.79 -23.18
C VAL A 74 12.64 -2.45 -21.80
N VAL A 75 13.50 -2.37 -20.78
CA VAL A 75 13.12 -1.94 -19.43
C VAL A 75 12.54 -0.52 -19.43
N VAL A 76 13.12 0.39 -20.21
CA VAL A 76 12.60 1.76 -20.38
C VAL A 76 11.23 1.75 -21.05
N ASP A 77 11.02 0.91 -22.09
CA ASP A 77 9.70 0.75 -22.74
C ASP A 77 8.64 0.25 -21.76
N TYR A 78 8.93 -0.80 -20.99
CA TYR A 78 8.00 -1.28 -19.96
C TYR A 78 7.69 -0.21 -18.91
N GLY A 79 8.71 0.48 -18.40
CA GLY A 79 8.54 1.56 -17.44
C GLY A 79 7.68 2.71 -17.95
N THR A 80 7.84 3.07 -19.22
CA THR A 80 7.07 4.11 -19.89
C THR A 80 5.61 3.69 -20.07
N ARG A 81 5.35 2.44 -20.52
CA ARG A 81 3.99 1.90 -20.67
C ARG A 81 3.24 1.84 -19.34
N LEU A 82 3.90 1.37 -18.28
CA LEU A 82 3.31 1.33 -16.93
C LEU A 82 3.00 2.74 -16.43
N PHE A 83 3.93 3.69 -16.62
CA PHE A 83 3.74 5.09 -16.22
C PHE A 83 2.55 5.73 -16.92
N HIS A 84 2.45 5.63 -18.25
CA HIS A 84 1.32 6.16 -19.00
C HIS A 84 0.00 5.52 -18.57
N SER A 85 0.01 4.20 -18.33
CA SER A 85 -1.18 3.50 -17.81
C SER A 85 -1.62 4.03 -16.44
N ILE A 86 -0.69 4.32 -15.53
CA ILE A 86 -1.01 4.92 -14.23
C ILE A 86 -1.65 6.31 -14.42
N MET A 87 -1.10 7.16 -15.29
CA MET A 87 -1.67 8.49 -15.58
C MET A 87 -3.07 8.37 -16.17
N ASN A 88 -3.28 7.47 -17.12
CA ASN A 88 -4.58 7.20 -17.74
C ASN A 88 -5.60 6.70 -16.70
N LEU A 89 -5.22 5.79 -15.81
CA LEU A 89 -6.12 5.31 -14.75
C LEU A 89 -6.48 6.41 -13.74
N LYS A 90 -5.55 7.29 -13.39
CA LYS A 90 -5.84 8.47 -12.57
C LYS A 90 -6.88 9.38 -13.23
N LYS A 91 -6.79 9.58 -14.55
CA LYS A 91 -7.80 10.30 -15.32
C LYS A 91 -9.18 9.61 -15.24
N VAL A 92 -9.24 8.30 -15.46
CA VAL A 92 -10.49 7.53 -15.37
C VAL A 92 -11.11 7.64 -13.97
N ILE A 93 -10.29 7.58 -12.91
CA ILE A 93 -10.75 7.77 -11.52
C ILE A 93 -11.37 9.15 -11.34
N ILE A 94 -10.68 10.21 -11.79
CA ILE A 94 -11.15 11.60 -11.68
C ILE A 94 -12.47 11.79 -12.43
N ASP A 95 -12.54 11.36 -13.68
CA ASP A 95 -13.75 11.49 -14.50
C ASP A 95 -14.94 10.73 -13.89
N SER A 96 -14.70 9.55 -13.37
CA SER A 96 -15.72 8.71 -12.75
C SER A 96 -16.23 9.32 -11.45
N ILE A 97 -15.32 9.81 -10.58
CA ILE A 97 -15.72 10.47 -9.33
C ILE A 97 -16.48 11.76 -9.61
N HIS A 98 -16.13 12.51 -10.64
CA HIS A 98 -16.82 13.74 -11.00
C HIS A 98 -18.33 13.52 -11.13
N ILE A 99 -18.76 12.56 -11.95
CA ILE A 99 -20.20 12.27 -12.13
C ILE A 99 -20.85 11.66 -10.87
N LEU A 100 -20.09 10.87 -10.08
CA LEU A 100 -20.63 10.18 -8.90
C LEU A 100 -20.83 11.13 -7.72
N ILE A 101 -19.95 12.12 -7.54
CA ILE A 101 -19.93 12.95 -6.32
C ILE A 101 -20.85 14.16 -6.37
N LEU A 102 -21.28 14.61 -7.55
CA LEU A 102 -22.20 15.73 -7.66
C LEU A 102 -23.53 15.41 -7.00
N LYS A 103 -24.06 16.32 -6.17
CA LYS A 103 -25.37 16.20 -5.54
C LYS A 103 -26.48 16.33 -6.59
N ASP A 104 -26.41 17.37 -7.40
CA ASP A 104 -27.27 17.54 -8.59
C ASP A 104 -26.54 17.06 -9.85
N LYS A 105 -27.01 15.95 -10.43
CA LYS A 105 -26.47 15.41 -11.68
C LYS A 105 -26.74 16.33 -12.88
N GLY A 106 -27.71 17.24 -12.76
CA GLY A 106 -27.96 18.27 -13.77
C GLY A 106 -26.85 19.31 -13.91
N ALA A 107 -26.01 19.45 -12.89
CA ALA A 107 -24.83 20.30 -12.90
C ALA A 107 -23.59 19.64 -13.55
N TYR A 108 -23.70 18.37 -13.97
CA TYR A 108 -22.59 17.66 -14.60
C TYR A 108 -22.23 18.30 -15.94
N ASN A 109 -20.98 18.71 -16.07
CA ASN A 109 -20.39 19.23 -17.28
C ASN A 109 -18.98 18.68 -17.45
N TYR A 110 -18.78 17.87 -18.48
CA TYR A 110 -17.48 17.29 -18.80
C TYR A 110 -16.70 18.16 -19.78
N ASP A 111 -15.51 18.54 -19.40
CA ASP A 111 -14.53 19.23 -20.26
C ASP A 111 -13.17 18.52 -20.13
N ALA A 112 -12.72 17.94 -21.24
CA ALA A 112 -11.44 17.22 -21.28
C ALA A 112 -10.22 18.12 -21.01
N SER A 113 -10.34 19.43 -21.26
CA SER A 113 -9.27 20.41 -21.06
C SER A 113 -9.17 20.91 -19.62
N THR A 114 -10.25 20.78 -18.85
CA THR A 114 -10.35 21.31 -17.48
C THR A 114 -10.83 20.20 -16.53
N PRO A 115 -9.91 19.39 -15.96
CA PRO A 115 -10.28 18.34 -15.02
C PRO A 115 -11.03 18.91 -13.81
N PHE A 116 -12.04 18.18 -13.32
CA PHE A 116 -12.78 18.58 -12.12
C PHE A 116 -11.96 18.40 -10.83
N LEU A 117 -11.12 17.37 -10.78
CA LEU A 117 -10.28 17.00 -9.65
C LEU A 117 -8.82 16.87 -10.08
N LYS A 118 -7.92 17.04 -9.12
CA LYS A 118 -6.51 16.66 -9.26
C LYS A 118 -6.10 15.72 -8.15
N MET A 119 -5.20 14.79 -8.45
CA MET A 119 -4.61 13.88 -7.47
C MET A 119 -3.70 14.66 -6.52
N ASP A 120 -3.59 14.15 -5.29
CA ASP A 120 -2.68 14.68 -4.26
C ASP A 120 -1.21 14.41 -4.60
N ASP A 121 -0.93 13.36 -5.34
CA ASP A 121 0.42 12.99 -5.76
C ASP A 121 0.63 13.18 -7.26
N VAL A 122 1.83 13.65 -7.61
CA VAL A 122 2.30 13.86 -8.99
C VAL A 122 3.62 13.14 -9.20
N GLN A 123 3.75 12.49 -10.34
CA GLN A 123 5.00 11.89 -10.80
C GLN A 123 5.43 12.56 -12.10
N SER A 124 6.64 13.13 -12.13
CA SER A 124 7.12 13.95 -13.25
C SER A 124 7.64 13.12 -14.43
N SER A 125 8.18 11.93 -14.17
CA SER A 125 8.74 11.04 -15.18
C SER A 125 8.61 9.58 -14.80
N GLN A 126 8.81 8.71 -15.78
CA GLN A 126 8.73 7.26 -15.57
C GLN A 126 9.79 6.73 -14.57
N ASP A 127 10.88 7.44 -14.34
CA ASP A 127 11.99 7.02 -13.47
C ASP A 127 12.11 7.85 -12.18
N SER A 128 11.14 8.73 -11.90
CA SER A 128 11.04 9.48 -10.65
C SER A 128 10.05 8.86 -9.66
N LEU A 129 10.24 9.15 -8.37
CA LEU A 129 9.24 8.85 -7.36
C LEU A 129 8.13 9.90 -7.37
N PRO A 130 6.87 9.51 -7.02
CA PRO A 130 5.80 10.48 -6.82
C PRO A 130 6.12 11.44 -5.67
N HIS A 131 5.64 12.66 -5.78
CA HIS A 131 5.69 13.67 -4.71
C HIS A 131 4.31 14.27 -4.48
N LYS A 132 4.06 14.72 -3.25
CA LYS A 132 2.80 15.36 -2.88
C LYS A 132 2.71 16.78 -3.42
N THR A 133 1.52 17.15 -3.90
CA THR A 133 1.22 18.54 -4.25
C THR A 133 0.95 19.36 -3.00
N VAL A 134 1.11 20.68 -3.08
CA VAL A 134 0.77 21.61 -2.00
C VAL A 134 -0.59 22.23 -2.27
N ILE A 135 -1.55 21.96 -1.41
CA ILE A 135 -2.91 22.50 -1.50
C ILE A 135 -2.87 23.95 -0.99
N LYS A 136 -3.28 24.90 -1.83
CA LYS A 136 -3.42 26.29 -1.42
C LYS A 136 -4.71 26.46 -0.62
N LEU A 137 -4.57 26.88 0.63
CA LEU A 137 -5.69 27.20 1.52
C LEU A 137 -6.08 28.68 1.33
N THR A 138 -7.36 28.93 1.47
CA THR A 138 -7.96 30.27 1.53
C THR A 138 -9.00 30.29 2.65
N SER A 139 -9.65 31.45 2.86
CA SER A 139 -10.81 31.54 3.75
C SER A 139 -12.04 30.77 3.23
N GLN A 140 -12.07 30.47 1.93
CA GLN A 140 -13.10 29.62 1.33
C GLN A 140 -12.69 28.13 1.45
N PRO A 141 -13.67 27.23 1.68
CA PRO A 141 -13.38 25.80 1.78
C PRO A 141 -12.74 25.23 0.51
N ARG A 142 -11.64 24.47 0.69
CA ARG A 142 -11.11 23.56 -0.32
C ARG A 142 -11.66 22.17 -0.05
N TYR A 143 -12.18 21.52 -1.06
CA TYR A 143 -12.71 20.19 -0.92
C TYR A 143 -11.61 19.15 -1.15
N LEU A 144 -11.42 18.29 -0.14
CA LEU A 144 -10.55 17.13 -0.19
C LEU A 144 -11.43 15.89 -0.25
N LEU A 145 -11.43 15.21 -1.39
CA LEU A 145 -12.16 13.99 -1.62
C LEU A 145 -11.23 12.81 -1.34
N LEU A 146 -11.69 11.90 -0.48
CA LEU A 146 -10.97 10.71 -0.10
C LEU A 146 -11.73 9.48 -0.57
N TYR A 147 -11.14 8.70 -1.46
CA TYR A 147 -11.73 7.45 -1.94
C TYR A 147 -11.16 6.25 -1.18
N ASN A 148 -12.04 5.43 -0.63
CA ASN A 148 -11.72 4.15 -0.02
C ASN A 148 -11.94 3.02 -1.04
N PRO A 149 -10.88 2.42 -1.59
CA PRO A 149 -11.02 1.35 -2.58
C PRO A 149 -11.29 -0.03 -1.97
N THR A 150 -11.47 -0.15 -0.65
CA THR A 150 -11.80 -1.42 0.01
C THR A 150 -13.30 -1.56 0.24
N GLU A 151 -13.78 -2.79 0.29
CA GLU A 151 -15.18 -3.15 0.56
C GLU A 151 -15.56 -3.08 2.04
N GLN A 152 -14.65 -2.60 2.88
CA GLN A 152 -14.86 -2.39 4.31
C GLN A 152 -14.91 -0.90 4.62
N GLU A 153 -15.81 -0.53 5.54
CA GLU A 153 -15.74 0.77 6.21
C GLU A 153 -14.36 0.95 6.82
N ARG A 154 -13.82 2.17 6.76
CA ARG A 154 -12.40 2.38 7.04
C ARG A 154 -12.17 3.65 7.84
N PHE A 155 -11.45 3.50 8.97
CA PHE A 155 -10.77 4.59 9.63
C PHE A 155 -9.33 4.57 9.17
N SER A 156 -8.88 5.63 8.52
CA SER A 156 -7.55 5.68 7.91
C SER A 156 -6.86 6.99 8.20
N VAL A 157 -5.59 6.93 8.54
CA VAL A 157 -4.74 8.10 8.67
C VAL A 157 -4.44 8.65 7.27
N VAL A 158 -4.75 9.91 7.05
CA VAL A 158 -4.53 10.60 5.77
C VAL A 158 -3.62 11.79 6.00
N SER A 159 -2.63 11.96 5.13
CA SER A 159 -1.71 13.10 5.14
C SER A 159 -1.71 13.80 3.79
N VAL A 160 -1.84 15.13 3.80
CA VAL A 160 -1.72 15.99 2.62
C VAL A 160 -0.86 17.20 2.95
N ASN A 161 -0.27 17.82 1.94
CA ASN A 161 0.54 19.02 2.11
C ASN A 161 -0.30 20.28 1.82
N VAL A 162 -0.15 21.28 2.67
CA VAL A 162 -0.82 22.58 2.58
C VAL A 162 0.19 23.72 2.66
N ASN A 163 -0.18 24.91 2.18
CA ASN A 163 0.69 26.08 2.16
C ASN A 163 0.72 26.88 3.48
N SER A 164 -0.16 26.56 4.43
CA SER A 164 -0.28 27.30 5.69
C SER A 164 -0.50 26.35 6.87
N PRO A 165 0.15 26.59 8.01
CA PRO A 165 -0.10 25.83 9.25
C PRO A 165 -1.40 26.24 9.95
N ARG A 166 -2.04 27.33 9.51
CA ARG A 166 -3.30 27.81 10.07
C ARG A 166 -4.48 27.13 9.40
N VAL A 167 -4.66 25.84 9.69
CA VAL A 167 -5.62 24.98 9.00
C VAL A 167 -6.68 24.46 9.95
N LYS A 168 -7.90 24.37 9.46
CA LYS A 168 -9.02 23.63 10.05
C LYS A 168 -9.53 22.62 9.04
N VAL A 169 -9.77 21.40 9.50
CA VAL A 169 -10.34 20.33 8.69
C VAL A 169 -11.72 20.00 9.23
N LEU A 170 -12.70 19.99 8.33
CA LEU A 170 -14.07 19.56 8.64
C LEU A 170 -14.35 18.21 7.99
N SER A 171 -14.98 17.33 8.76
CA SER A 171 -15.46 16.03 8.29
C SER A 171 -16.63 16.18 7.31
N PRO A 172 -17.06 15.10 6.62
CA PRO A 172 -18.25 15.10 5.77
C PRO A 172 -19.54 15.54 6.49
N LEU A 173 -19.57 15.44 7.81
CA LEU A 173 -20.68 15.92 8.68
C LEU A 173 -20.52 17.38 9.11
N GLY A 174 -19.52 18.11 8.61
CA GLY A 174 -19.24 19.48 8.98
C GLY A 174 -18.60 19.66 10.38
N LYS A 175 -18.18 18.57 11.02
CA LYS A 175 -17.54 18.62 12.35
C LYS A 175 -16.04 18.77 12.24
N PRO A 176 -15.39 19.58 13.11
CA PRO A 176 -13.94 19.65 13.17
C PRO A 176 -13.32 18.29 13.49
N VAL A 177 -12.20 17.96 12.84
CA VAL A 177 -11.39 16.78 13.14
C VAL A 177 -10.05 17.19 13.75
N THR A 178 -9.50 16.33 14.60
CA THR A 178 -8.18 16.53 15.18
C THR A 178 -7.12 16.43 14.09
N VAL A 179 -6.24 17.43 14.01
CA VAL A 179 -5.18 17.53 13.01
C VAL A 179 -3.81 17.61 13.69
N GLN A 180 -2.88 16.81 13.20
CA GLN A 180 -1.46 16.98 13.48
C GLN A 180 -0.82 17.75 12.33
N ILE A 181 0.01 18.76 12.64
CA ILE A 181 0.85 19.45 11.67
C ILE A 181 2.28 18.97 11.84
N SER A 182 2.85 18.49 10.76
CA SER A 182 4.26 18.06 10.68
C SER A 182 5.02 18.92 9.68
N ALA A 183 6.32 19.06 9.92
CA ALA A 183 7.21 19.74 9.00
C ALA A 183 7.37 18.95 7.70
N VAL A 184 7.50 19.67 6.60
CA VAL A 184 8.02 19.14 5.34
C VAL A 184 9.50 19.45 5.29
N TRP A 185 10.34 18.45 5.02
CA TRP A 185 11.78 18.55 5.16
C TRP A 185 12.48 18.62 3.81
N ASN A 186 13.44 19.53 3.71
CA ASN A 186 14.42 19.59 2.63
C ASN A 186 15.70 18.88 3.11
N GLY A 187 15.81 17.55 2.85
CA GLY A 187 16.88 16.72 3.40
C GLY A 187 16.63 16.30 4.85
N ALA A 188 17.70 16.03 5.59
CA ALA A 188 17.61 15.45 6.93
C ALA A 188 17.27 16.47 8.04
N THR A 189 17.74 17.71 7.91
CA THR A 189 17.77 18.68 9.03
C THR A 189 17.16 20.04 8.72
N THR A 190 16.73 20.30 7.49
CA THR A 190 16.22 21.62 7.07
C THR A 190 14.72 21.57 6.83
N VAL A 191 13.97 22.39 7.56
CA VAL A 191 12.51 22.54 7.40
C VAL A 191 12.21 23.41 6.18
N SER A 192 11.24 22.98 5.37
CA SER A 192 10.62 23.85 4.36
C SER A 192 9.54 24.71 4.99
N HIS A 193 9.53 26.00 4.66
CA HIS A 193 8.47 26.93 5.07
C HIS A 193 7.44 27.21 3.97
N GLU A 194 7.55 26.51 2.84
CA GLU A 194 6.63 26.63 1.71
C GLU A 194 5.45 25.64 1.79
N ALA A 195 5.62 24.57 2.59
CA ALA A 195 4.62 23.54 2.76
C ALA A 195 4.63 22.96 4.18
N TYR A 196 3.47 22.50 4.61
CA TYR A 196 3.23 21.84 5.89
C TYR A 196 2.43 20.58 5.65
N GLN A 197 2.78 19.49 6.32
CA GLN A 197 1.99 18.28 6.24
C GLN A 197 0.93 18.26 7.32
N ILE A 198 -0.32 18.16 6.92
CA ILE A 198 -1.43 17.91 7.84
C ILE A 198 -1.81 16.44 7.82
N THR A 199 -2.08 15.90 8.99
CA THR A 199 -2.46 14.51 9.17
C THR A 199 -3.69 14.42 10.07
N PHE A 200 -4.68 13.62 9.67
CA PHE A 200 -5.90 13.39 10.43
C PHE A 200 -6.44 11.99 10.15
N VAL A 201 -7.39 11.53 10.97
CA VAL A 201 -8.07 10.26 10.76
C VAL A 201 -9.35 10.50 9.98
N ALA A 202 -9.45 9.87 8.82
CA ALA A 202 -10.64 9.89 7.99
C ALA A 202 -11.50 8.65 8.23
N HIS A 203 -12.82 8.86 8.28
CA HIS A 203 -13.82 7.78 8.30
C HIS A 203 -14.48 7.70 6.93
N LEU A 204 -14.36 6.55 6.26
CA LEU A 204 -14.76 6.39 4.87
C LEU A 204 -15.67 5.18 4.69
N PRO A 205 -16.76 5.31 3.91
CA PRO A 205 -17.67 4.19 3.62
C PRO A 205 -17.00 3.16 2.68
N PRO A 206 -17.50 1.93 2.64
CA PRO A 206 -16.95 0.87 1.81
C PRO A 206 -17.12 1.20 0.32
N LEU A 207 -16.04 1.07 -0.46
CA LEU A 207 -15.93 1.48 -1.88
C LEU A 207 -16.39 2.91 -2.13
N GLY A 208 -16.33 3.75 -1.13
CA GLY A 208 -17.00 5.05 -1.11
C GLY A 208 -16.06 6.23 -0.96
N LEU A 209 -16.66 7.40 -0.99
CA LEU A 209 -16.03 8.70 -0.90
C LEU A 209 -16.48 9.45 0.34
N GLY A 210 -15.53 10.12 0.98
CA GLY A 210 -15.80 11.15 1.97
C GLY A 210 -15.28 12.50 1.49
N VAL A 211 -16.07 13.55 1.61
CA VAL A 211 -15.70 14.91 1.23
C VAL A 211 -15.37 15.71 2.47
N TYR A 212 -14.09 15.99 2.66
CA TYR A 212 -13.56 16.81 3.73
C TYR A 212 -13.37 18.24 3.24
N GLN A 213 -13.39 19.20 4.16
CA GLN A 213 -13.17 20.60 3.83
C GLN A 213 -11.94 21.10 4.56
N LEU A 214 -11.07 21.79 3.83
CA LEU A 214 -9.87 22.43 4.34
C LEU A 214 -10.06 23.95 4.27
N LEU A 215 -9.85 24.64 5.41
CA LEU A 215 -10.00 26.09 5.53
C LEU A 215 -8.74 26.69 6.15
N GLU A 216 -8.34 27.86 5.67
CA GLU A 216 -7.41 28.69 6.41
C GLU A 216 -8.16 29.46 7.50
N VAL A 217 -7.62 29.44 8.72
CA VAL A 217 -8.20 30.10 9.90
C VAL A 217 -7.16 30.99 10.56
N GLN A 218 -7.61 31.99 11.31
CA GLN A 218 -6.67 32.88 12.02
C GLN A 218 -5.99 32.17 13.21
N SER A 219 -6.73 31.32 13.91
CA SER A 219 -6.24 30.49 15.01
C SER A 219 -6.60 29.04 14.75
N SER A 220 -5.61 28.17 14.73
CA SER A 220 -5.77 26.74 14.52
C SER A 220 -5.67 25.96 15.83
N GLU A 221 -6.57 24.99 16.03
CA GLU A 221 -6.51 24.01 17.12
C GLU A 221 -5.63 22.80 16.75
N ALA A 222 -5.01 22.80 15.58
CA ALA A 222 -4.12 21.74 15.14
C ALA A 222 -2.86 21.68 16.02
N VAL A 223 -2.38 20.46 16.27
CA VAL A 223 -1.24 20.22 17.15
C VAL A 223 0.01 20.04 16.30
N LEU A 224 1.03 20.85 16.60
CA LEU A 224 2.34 20.74 15.96
C LEU A 224 3.09 19.51 16.49
N ALA A 225 3.80 18.82 15.61
CA ALA A 225 4.78 17.82 16.00
C ALA A 225 6.05 18.48 16.53
N ASP A 226 6.66 17.87 17.55
CA ASP A 226 7.99 18.24 18.04
C ASP A 226 9.04 17.31 17.41
N TYR A 227 10.29 17.78 17.30
CA TYR A 227 11.38 17.03 16.68
C TYR A 227 12.61 16.96 17.55
N ASP A 228 13.23 15.76 17.58
CA ASP A 228 14.57 15.55 18.08
C ASP A 228 15.46 15.10 16.89
N ILE A 229 16.59 15.77 16.68
CA ILE A 229 17.54 15.45 15.62
C ILE A 229 18.86 15.02 16.27
N TYR A 230 19.23 13.77 16.13
CA TYR A 230 20.47 13.21 16.64
C TYR A 230 21.55 13.28 15.56
N MET A 231 22.68 13.86 15.91
CA MET A 231 23.83 14.00 15.01
C MET A 231 25.16 14.03 15.77
N ARG A 232 26.25 13.64 15.12
CA ARG A 232 27.57 13.50 15.76
C ARG A 232 28.08 14.81 16.36
N ASN A 233 27.90 15.92 15.65
CA ASN A 233 28.34 17.25 16.06
C ASN A 233 27.13 18.16 16.15
N SER A 234 26.46 18.20 17.31
CA SER A 234 25.37 19.15 17.52
C SER A 234 25.95 20.56 17.58
N LYS A 235 25.58 21.40 16.61
CA LYS A 235 25.74 22.85 16.70
C LYS A 235 24.47 23.39 17.36
N GLN A 236 24.62 24.50 18.08
CA GLN A 236 23.53 25.18 18.80
C GLN A 236 22.21 25.16 17.99
N GLU A 237 21.12 24.95 18.70
CA GLU A 237 19.76 24.98 18.17
C GLU A 237 19.58 26.17 17.22
N LYS A 238 19.24 25.87 15.96
CA LYS A 238 18.66 26.89 15.09
C LYS A 238 17.19 26.95 15.42
N PRO A 239 16.68 27.97 16.10
CA PRO A 239 15.27 28.03 16.41
C PRO A 239 14.47 28.07 15.10
N ASP A 240 13.64 27.09 14.89
CA ASP A 240 12.61 27.16 13.87
C ASP A 240 11.50 28.13 14.35
N ARG A 241 10.89 28.86 13.40
CA ARG A 241 9.86 29.86 13.72
C ARG A 241 8.55 29.22 14.21
N LEU A 242 8.32 27.96 13.88
CA LEU A 242 7.05 27.26 14.13
C LEU A 242 7.25 25.97 14.94
N PHE A 243 8.19 25.12 14.53
CA PHE A 243 8.39 23.81 15.14
C PHE A 243 9.43 23.86 16.26
N LYS A 244 9.16 23.11 17.32
CA LYS A 244 10.14 22.86 18.37
C LYS A 244 11.09 21.77 17.89
N ILE A 245 12.35 22.13 17.65
CA ILE A 245 13.41 21.24 17.18
C ILE A 245 14.54 21.26 18.21
N LYS A 246 14.93 20.07 18.68
CA LYS A 246 16.09 19.87 19.54
C LYS A 246 17.16 19.12 18.77
N GLU A 247 18.38 19.66 18.75
CA GLU A 247 19.55 18.93 18.25
C GLU A 247 20.23 18.25 19.43
N LEU A 248 20.46 16.94 19.28
CA LEU A 248 21.02 16.06 20.31
C LEU A 248 22.21 15.29 19.73
N GLN A 249 23.12 14.84 20.59
CA GLN A 249 24.16 13.91 20.16
C GLN A 249 23.63 12.48 20.11
N ASN A 250 24.10 11.69 19.14
CA ASN A 250 23.90 10.25 19.16
C ASN A 250 24.43 9.68 20.49
N SER A 251 23.68 8.80 21.10
CA SER A 251 23.96 8.27 22.42
C SER A 251 23.66 6.76 22.48
N VAL A 252 24.15 6.10 23.50
CA VAL A 252 23.83 4.68 23.78
C VAL A 252 22.42 4.52 24.36
N ASP A 253 21.79 5.61 24.78
CA ASP A 253 20.42 5.57 25.29
C ASP A 253 19.43 5.33 24.16
N ASN A 254 18.39 4.56 24.45
CA ASN A 254 17.38 4.22 23.47
C ASN A 254 16.40 5.37 23.24
N ILE A 255 15.98 5.52 21.97
CA ILE A 255 14.84 6.33 21.57
C ILE A 255 13.58 5.49 21.76
N ILE A 256 12.57 6.04 22.42
CA ILE A 256 11.35 5.30 22.78
C ILE A 256 10.14 5.94 22.10
N LEU A 257 9.35 5.11 21.41
CA LEU A 257 8.01 5.46 20.92
C LEU A 257 6.99 4.52 21.54
N GLU A 258 5.78 5.04 21.79
CA GLU A 258 4.72 4.26 22.42
C GLU A 258 3.34 4.71 21.94
N ASN A 259 2.43 3.75 21.81
CA ASN A 259 0.99 3.96 21.63
C ASN A 259 0.19 3.05 22.58
N SER A 260 -1.12 2.94 22.38
CA SER A 260 -1.97 2.08 23.21
C SER A 260 -1.74 0.57 23.03
N TYR A 261 -1.05 0.15 21.98
CA TYR A 261 -0.85 -1.27 21.64
C TYR A 261 0.57 -1.76 21.85
N MET A 262 1.58 -0.89 21.70
CA MET A 262 2.97 -1.29 21.76
C MET A 262 3.89 -0.18 22.23
N LYS A 263 5.05 -0.59 22.74
CA LYS A 263 6.18 0.27 23.08
C LYS A 263 7.41 -0.22 22.34
N LEU A 264 8.16 0.70 21.76
CA LEU A 264 9.27 0.44 20.86
C LEU A 264 10.54 1.10 21.36
N TRP A 265 11.66 0.40 21.24
CA TRP A 265 13.00 0.91 21.55
C TRP A 265 13.87 0.88 20.30
N PHE A 266 14.45 2.03 19.99
CA PHE A 266 15.36 2.21 18.88
C PHE A 266 16.73 2.58 19.41
N SER A 267 17.79 2.13 18.75
CA SER A 267 19.16 2.52 19.08
C SER A 267 19.36 4.05 18.91
N GLY A 268 19.88 4.72 19.93
CA GLY A 268 20.26 6.12 19.82
C GLY A 268 21.50 6.36 18.95
N MET A 269 22.24 5.30 18.61
CA MET A 269 23.41 5.36 17.72
C MET A 269 23.05 5.17 16.26
N SER A 270 22.09 4.31 15.94
CA SER A 270 21.71 3.98 14.56
C SER A 270 20.29 4.40 14.19
N GLY A 271 19.40 4.57 15.19
CA GLY A 271 17.97 4.77 14.99
C GLY A 271 17.21 3.51 14.59
N LEU A 272 17.87 2.36 14.49
CA LEU A 272 17.22 1.10 14.11
C LEU A 272 16.50 0.47 15.30
N LEU A 273 15.41 -0.23 15.02
CA LEU A 273 14.60 -0.93 16.01
C LEU A 273 15.41 -2.04 16.70
N GLU A 274 15.28 -2.16 18.02
CA GLU A 274 15.96 -3.17 18.84
C GLU A 274 14.99 -4.06 19.64
N LYS A 275 13.84 -3.49 20.05
CA LYS A 275 12.90 -4.20 20.93
C LYS A 275 11.47 -3.69 20.78
N ILE A 276 10.52 -4.60 20.89
CA ILE A 276 9.08 -4.32 20.94
C ILE A 276 8.50 -4.91 22.22
N ASN A 277 7.67 -4.14 22.92
CA ASN A 277 6.75 -4.64 23.93
C ASN A 277 5.34 -4.59 23.37
N THR A 278 4.63 -5.70 23.34
CA THR A 278 3.20 -5.73 23.00
C THR A 278 2.39 -5.63 24.28
N LYS A 279 1.41 -4.73 24.33
CA LYS A 279 0.55 -4.57 25.51
C LYS A 279 -0.46 -5.73 25.65
N GLU A 280 -0.64 -6.53 24.60
CA GLU A 280 -1.50 -7.71 24.62
C GLU A 280 -0.94 -8.82 25.52
N ASP A 281 0.36 -9.08 25.45
CA ASP A 281 1.02 -10.12 26.28
C ASP A 281 1.88 -9.53 27.40
N GLY A 282 2.11 -8.21 27.39
CA GLY A 282 2.92 -7.48 28.37
C GLY A 282 4.41 -7.82 28.32
N LYS A 283 4.87 -8.56 27.29
CA LYS A 283 6.25 -9.05 27.17
C LYS A 283 7.11 -8.17 26.29
N ASN A 284 8.39 -8.15 26.62
CA ASN A 284 9.42 -7.55 25.76
C ASN A 284 9.95 -8.61 24.81
N HIS A 285 9.92 -8.30 23.51
CA HIS A 285 10.46 -9.14 22.46
C HIS A 285 11.67 -8.45 21.82
N PRO A 286 12.85 -9.06 21.83
CA PRO A 286 13.95 -8.61 20.99
C PRO A 286 13.47 -8.56 19.52
N MET A 287 13.69 -7.43 18.86
CA MET A 287 13.26 -7.24 17.48
C MET A 287 14.24 -6.31 16.81
N LYS A 288 15.25 -6.89 16.18
CA LYS A 288 16.35 -6.12 15.60
C LYS A 288 16.16 -5.97 14.10
N VAL A 289 16.13 -4.74 13.63
CA VAL A 289 16.14 -4.42 12.21
C VAL A 289 17.51 -3.94 11.82
N GLU A 290 18.06 -4.50 10.75
CA GLU A 290 19.36 -4.14 10.20
C GLU A 290 19.41 -4.31 8.68
N PHE A 291 20.41 -3.70 8.05
CA PHE A 291 20.69 -3.88 6.64
C PHE A 291 21.95 -4.73 6.45
N ALA A 292 22.01 -5.44 5.34
CA ALA A 292 23.13 -6.29 5.01
C ALA A 292 23.39 -6.33 3.50
N TRP A 293 24.62 -6.64 3.11
CA TRP A 293 25.07 -6.76 1.73
C TRP A 293 25.42 -8.19 1.38
N TYR A 294 24.91 -8.67 0.26
CA TYR A 294 25.46 -9.83 -0.43
C TYR A 294 26.49 -9.38 -1.47
N GLY A 295 27.62 -10.09 -1.54
CA GLY A 295 28.55 -10.03 -2.64
C GLY A 295 28.21 -11.05 -3.71
N THR A 296 29.13 -11.31 -4.63
CA THR A 296 28.99 -12.30 -5.69
C THR A 296 30.23 -13.18 -5.78
N THR A 297 30.04 -14.43 -6.18
CA THR A 297 31.16 -15.29 -6.56
C THR A 297 31.88 -14.71 -7.78
N SER A 298 33.17 -14.99 -7.92
CA SER A 298 34.01 -14.57 -9.06
C SER A 298 34.18 -15.68 -10.11
N ASN A 299 33.49 -16.80 -9.97
CA ASN A 299 33.56 -17.95 -10.86
C ASN A 299 32.90 -17.65 -12.23
N ARG A 300 32.97 -18.61 -13.15
CA ARG A 300 32.24 -18.56 -14.43
C ARG A 300 30.76 -18.33 -14.21
N ASP A 301 30.15 -19.06 -13.27
CA ASP A 301 28.78 -18.84 -12.80
C ASP A 301 28.85 -17.83 -11.63
N LYS A 302 28.22 -16.70 -11.81
CA LYS A 302 28.24 -15.54 -10.90
C LYS A 302 26.91 -14.83 -10.92
N SER A 303 26.67 -13.95 -9.94
CA SER A 303 25.44 -13.15 -9.90
C SER A 303 25.32 -12.24 -11.11
N GLY A 304 24.13 -12.16 -11.67
CA GLY A 304 23.74 -11.35 -12.79
C GLY A 304 22.24 -11.26 -12.89
N ALA A 305 21.71 -10.93 -14.06
CA ALA A 305 20.26 -10.74 -14.24
C ALA A 305 19.45 -12.01 -13.96
N TYR A 306 19.95 -13.17 -14.37
CA TYR A 306 19.27 -14.46 -14.17
C TYR A 306 19.63 -15.14 -12.85
N LEU A 307 20.85 -14.95 -12.37
CA LEU A 307 21.40 -15.69 -11.25
C LEU A 307 21.61 -14.81 -10.03
N PHE A 308 21.34 -15.38 -8.87
CA PHE A 308 21.79 -14.91 -7.58
C PHE A 308 22.75 -15.95 -7.01
N LEU A 309 24.04 -15.63 -7.02
CA LEU A 309 25.13 -16.50 -6.56
C LEU A 309 26.02 -15.73 -5.60
N PRO A 310 25.59 -15.58 -4.34
CA PRO A 310 26.36 -14.84 -3.34
C PRO A 310 27.66 -15.56 -2.98
N ASP A 311 28.65 -14.81 -2.53
CA ASP A 311 29.94 -15.31 -2.04
C ASP A 311 29.90 -15.76 -0.55
N GLY A 312 28.73 -16.12 -0.07
CA GLY A 312 28.43 -16.52 1.29
C GLY A 312 27.28 -15.74 1.90
N ASP A 313 27.19 -15.74 3.23
CA ASP A 313 26.18 -15.01 3.99
C ASP A 313 26.29 -13.50 3.79
N ALA A 314 25.16 -12.80 3.89
CA ALA A 314 25.15 -11.34 3.83
C ALA A 314 25.98 -10.74 4.97
N LYS A 315 26.82 -9.78 4.63
CA LYS A 315 27.67 -9.03 5.56
C LYS A 315 26.91 -7.83 6.11
N PRO A 316 27.05 -7.51 7.41
CA PRO A 316 26.37 -6.34 7.99
C PRO A 316 26.70 -5.05 7.20
N TYR A 317 25.69 -4.20 7.06
CA TYR A 317 25.88 -2.84 6.60
C TYR A 317 26.61 -2.04 7.68
N ILE A 318 27.83 -1.61 7.38
CA ILE A 318 28.69 -0.88 8.32
C ILE A 318 28.70 0.60 7.94
N PHE A 319 28.45 1.45 8.91
CA PHE A 319 28.65 2.89 8.80
C PHE A 319 29.76 3.33 9.77
N THR A 320 30.70 4.15 9.28
CA THR A 320 31.83 4.65 10.06
C THR A 320 31.41 5.68 11.08
N ASP A 321 30.44 6.50 10.73
CA ASP A 321 29.87 7.53 11.57
C ASP A 321 28.39 7.25 11.84
N PRO A 322 27.87 7.57 13.04
CA PRO A 322 26.45 7.47 13.31
C PRO A 322 25.64 8.28 12.30
N PRO A 323 24.52 7.73 11.77
CA PRO A 323 23.66 8.46 10.85
C PRO A 323 22.97 9.63 11.58
N ILE A 324 22.47 10.59 10.81
CA ILE A 324 21.50 11.54 11.32
C ILE A 324 20.21 10.76 11.59
N ILE A 325 19.64 10.98 12.79
CA ILE A 325 18.36 10.38 13.18
C ILE A 325 17.40 11.52 13.49
N ARG A 326 16.27 11.56 12.79
CA ARG A 326 15.21 12.53 13.05
C ARG A 326 14.01 11.83 13.66
N VAL A 327 13.61 12.24 14.86
CA VAL A 327 12.45 11.71 15.57
C VAL A 327 11.36 12.75 15.58
N ALA A 328 10.19 12.39 15.08
CA ALA A 328 8.98 13.19 15.19
C ALA A 328 8.11 12.68 16.34
N HIS A 329 7.67 13.59 17.20
CA HIS A 329 6.73 13.32 18.28
C HIS A 329 5.42 14.03 17.96
N GLY A 330 4.44 13.29 17.48
CA GLY A 330 3.13 13.80 17.10
C GLY A 330 1.99 13.20 17.90
N ARG A 331 0.82 13.81 17.78
CA ARG A 331 -0.41 13.33 18.42
C ARG A 331 -1.02 12.14 17.70
N ILE A 332 -0.95 12.11 16.35
CA ILE A 332 -1.54 11.06 15.51
C ILE A 332 -0.50 10.01 15.15
N PHE A 333 0.73 10.42 14.89
CA PHE A 333 1.85 9.52 14.69
C PHE A 333 3.15 10.08 15.25
N SER A 334 4.05 9.19 15.60
CA SER A 334 5.45 9.46 15.85
C SER A 334 6.31 8.59 14.96
N GLU A 335 7.51 9.06 14.59
CA GLU A 335 8.38 8.30 13.70
C GLU A 335 9.86 8.53 14.00
N VAL A 336 10.65 7.54 13.63
CA VAL A 336 12.12 7.60 13.62
C VAL A 336 12.58 7.47 12.19
N VAL A 337 13.33 8.47 11.70
CA VAL A 337 13.92 8.49 10.34
C VAL A 337 15.43 8.43 10.45
N CYS A 338 16.05 7.43 9.83
CA CYS A 338 17.50 7.23 9.81
C CYS A 338 18.03 7.53 8.41
N PHE A 339 19.05 8.38 8.32
CA PHE A 339 19.65 8.79 7.06
C PHE A 339 20.99 8.08 6.85
N PHE A 340 20.92 6.87 6.29
CA PHE A 340 22.10 6.14 5.84
C PHE A 340 22.49 6.58 4.42
N HIS A 341 23.70 6.26 4.01
CA HIS A 341 24.19 6.63 2.68
C HIS A 341 23.34 6.05 1.54
N HIS A 342 22.87 4.81 1.67
CA HIS A 342 22.10 4.10 0.64
C HIS A 342 20.62 4.00 0.93
N VAL A 343 20.19 4.25 2.16
CA VAL A 343 18.83 4.03 2.61
C VAL A 343 18.38 5.16 3.53
N THR A 344 17.27 5.79 3.19
CA THR A 344 16.51 6.56 4.16
C THR A 344 15.44 5.64 4.74
N HIS A 345 15.61 5.26 6.00
CA HIS A 345 14.78 4.29 6.69
C HIS A 345 13.85 4.99 7.67
N THR A 346 12.55 4.77 7.54
CA THR A 346 11.53 5.36 8.41
C THR A 346 10.73 4.26 9.10
N MET A 347 10.60 4.35 10.42
CA MET A 347 9.65 3.58 11.19
C MET A 347 8.64 4.50 11.84
N ARG A 348 7.36 4.32 11.48
CA ARG A 348 6.26 5.18 11.92
C ARG A 348 5.29 4.38 12.77
N LEU A 349 4.99 4.92 13.95
CA LEU A 349 4.01 4.40 14.89
C LEU A 349 2.79 5.31 14.92
N TYR A 350 1.64 4.79 14.51
CA TYR A 350 0.37 5.50 14.57
C TYR A 350 -0.22 5.43 15.99
N LYS A 351 -0.59 6.58 16.52
CA LYS A 351 -1.21 6.73 17.85
C LYS A 351 -2.73 6.82 17.72
N VAL A 352 -3.31 5.90 16.98
CA VAL A 352 -4.74 5.83 16.69
C VAL A 352 -5.30 4.50 17.17
N GLN A 353 -6.58 4.49 17.51
CA GLN A 353 -7.29 3.24 17.80
C GLN A 353 -7.58 2.48 16.50
N GLY A 354 -7.64 1.18 16.60
CA GLY A 354 -7.98 0.30 15.49
C GLY A 354 -6.77 -0.24 14.73
N LEU A 355 -7.01 -0.60 13.50
CA LEU A 355 -6.11 -1.40 12.67
C LEU A 355 -4.72 -0.77 12.48
N GLU A 356 -4.67 0.53 12.16
CA GLU A 356 -3.41 1.20 11.83
C GLU A 356 -2.50 1.41 13.04
N GLY A 357 -3.06 1.50 14.26
CA GLY A 357 -2.29 1.60 15.50
C GLY A 357 -1.64 0.28 15.93
N GLN A 358 -2.09 -0.85 15.40
CA GLN A 358 -1.65 -2.19 15.82
C GLN A 358 -0.47 -2.74 15.04
N SER A 359 0.05 -2.02 14.05
CA SER A 359 1.24 -2.39 13.30
C SER A 359 2.21 -1.22 13.19
N LEU A 360 3.50 -1.56 13.04
CA LEU A 360 4.56 -0.60 12.78
C LEU A 360 4.74 -0.44 11.27
N GLU A 361 4.63 0.78 10.76
CA GLU A 361 4.94 1.06 9.36
C GLU A 361 6.45 1.20 9.18
N VAL A 362 6.98 0.50 8.20
CA VAL A 362 8.39 0.55 7.80
C VAL A 362 8.45 1.00 6.36
N SER A 363 9.14 2.10 6.09
CA SER A 363 9.36 2.57 4.72
C SER A 363 10.83 2.86 4.46
N ASN A 364 11.27 2.57 3.24
CA ASN A 364 12.63 2.79 2.82
C ASN A 364 12.64 3.53 1.48
N ILE A 365 13.57 4.49 1.35
CA ILE A 365 13.98 5.03 0.07
C ILE A 365 15.40 4.52 -0.16
N VAL A 366 15.59 3.75 -1.22
CA VAL A 366 16.84 3.02 -1.50
C VAL A 366 17.52 3.60 -2.74
N ASP A 367 18.82 3.89 -2.62
CA ASP A 367 19.65 4.34 -3.73
C ASP A 367 21.01 3.63 -3.70
N ILE A 368 21.18 2.63 -4.55
CA ILE A 368 22.43 1.88 -4.68
C ILE A 368 23.11 2.10 -6.06
N ARG A 369 22.75 3.17 -6.77
CA ARG A 369 23.28 3.46 -8.12
C ARG A 369 24.80 3.64 -8.17
N GLY A 370 25.42 3.97 -7.03
CA GLY A 370 26.89 4.07 -6.91
C GLY A 370 27.59 2.77 -6.56
N GLU A 371 26.87 1.68 -6.32
CA GLU A 371 27.44 0.42 -5.84
C GLU A 371 27.96 -0.47 -6.98
N TYR A 372 28.77 -1.44 -6.60
CA TYR A 372 29.45 -2.36 -7.51
C TYR A 372 29.26 -3.81 -7.05
N ASN A 373 28.55 -4.62 -7.85
CA ASN A 373 28.36 -6.06 -7.63
C ASN A 373 27.85 -6.40 -6.20
N ARG A 374 26.77 -5.73 -5.77
CA ARG A 374 26.16 -5.92 -4.47
C ARG A 374 24.65 -6.03 -4.53
N GLU A 375 24.11 -6.70 -3.53
CA GLU A 375 22.68 -6.84 -3.30
C GLU A 375 22.36 -6.45 -1.86
N LEU A 376 21.44 -5.49 -1.69
CA LEU A 376 21.04 -4.97 -0.39
C LEU A 376 19.87 -5.77 0.16
N ALA A 377 19.96 -6.18 1.42
CA ALA A 377 18.88 -6.83 2.15
C ALA A 377 18.52 -6.06 3.43
N MET A 378 17.24 -6.09 3.80
CA MET A 378 16.74 -5.70 5.12
C MET A 378 16.44 -6.96 5.92
N ARG A 379 16.94 -7.04 7.15
CA ARG A 379 16.88 -8.20 8.02
C ARG A 379 16.16 -7.86 9.30
N ILE A 380 15.23 -8.71 9.71
CA ILE A 380 14.48 -8.61 10.97
C ILE A 380 14.78 -9.86 11.78
N SER A 381 15.39 -9.69 12.95
CA SER A 381 15.75 -10.78 13.84
C SER A 381 14.97 -10.69 15.14
N SER A 382 14.48 -11.83 15.62
CA SER A 382 13.67 -11.97 16.82
C SER A 382 14.07 -13.20 17.63
N ASP A 383 13.48 -13.38 18.81
CA ASP A 383 13.63 -14.57 19.65
C ASP A 383 12.57 -15.65 19.35
N ILE A 384 11.78 -15.50 18.29
CA ILE A 384 10.77 -16.47 17.89
C ILE A 384 11.44 -17.76 17.44
N ASN A 385 11.05 -18.87 18.05
CA ASN A 385 11.59 -20.19 17.71
C ASN A 385 10.89 -20.77 16.47
N SER A 386 11.14 -20.17 15.31
CA SER A 386 10.58 -20.59 14.01
C SER A 386 11.25 -21.83 13.42
N GLN A 387 12.34 -22.28 14.02
CA GLN A 387 13.18 -23.37 13.50
C GLN A 387 13.62 -23.07 12.05
N ASN A 388 13.38 -23.98 11.12
CA ASN A 388 13.68 -23.83 9.70
C ASN A 388 12.43 -23.57 8.85
N ARG A 389 11.31 -23.14 9.46
CA ARG A 389 10.02 -22.95 8.79
C ARG A 389 9.61 -21.47 8.78
N PHE A 390 9.13 -21.02 7.63
CA PHE A 390 8.47 -19.73 7.49
C PHE A 390 7.34 -19.84 6.47
N TYR A 391 6.62 -18.79 6.25
CA TYR A 391 5.40 -18.80 5.43
C TYR A 391 5.38 -17.60 4.51
N THR A 392 4.99 -17.80 3.26
CA THR A 392 4.79 -16.74 2.27
C THR A 392 3.48 -16.91 1.56
N ASP A 393 2.89 -15.80 1.10
CA ASP A 393 1.66 -15.84 0.34
C ASP A 393 1.91 -16.14 -1.15
N LEU A 394 0.89 -16.68 -1.79
CA LEU A 394 0.76 -16.80 -3.24
C LEU A 394 -0.30 -15.80 -3.70
N ASN A 395 0.14 -14.66 -4.24
CA ASN A 395 -0.71 -13.62 -4.83
C ASN A 395 -1.86 -13.14 -3.93
N GLY A 396 -1.66 -13.10 -2.61
CA GLY A 396 -2.68 -12.76 -1.64
C GLY A 396 -3.84 -13.77 -1.53
N TYR A 397 -3.73 -14.91 -2.23
CA TYR A 397 -4.77 -15.94 -2.25
C TYR A 397 -4.59 -16.97 -1.14
N GLN A 398 -3.40 -17.54 -1.01
CA GLN A 398 -3.09 -18.67 -0.15
C GLN A 398 -1.72 -18.47 0.52
N ILE A 399 -1.56 -18.96 1.73
CA ILE A 399 -0.28 -19.01 2.43
C ILE A 399 0.33 -20.39 2.28
N GLN A 400 1.62 -20.42 1.89
CA GLN A 400 2.42 -21.64 1.76
C GLN A 400 3.47 -21.74 2.83
N PRO A 401 3.62 -22.91 3.51
CA PRO A 401 4.79 -23.16 4.33
C PRO A 401 6.03 -23.31 3.46
N ARG A 402 7.15 -22.75 3.93
CA ARG A 402 8.46 -22.81 3.31
C ARG A 402 9.45 -23.40 4.29
N LEU A 403 10.34 -24.25 3.80
CA LEU A 403 11.39 -24.87 4.58
C LEU A 403 12.76 -24.40 4.13
N THR A 404 13.54 -23.85 5.05
CA THR A 404 14.95 -23.58 4.82
C THR A 404 15.73 -24.87 4.96
N MET A 405 16.44 -25.27 3.93
CA MET A 405 17.19 -26.51 3.86
C MET A 405 18.69 -26.25 3.80
N SER A 406 19.43 -26.63 4.82
CA SER A 406 20.88 -26.45 4.90
C SER A 406 21.68 -27.21 3.82
N LYS A 407 21.11 -28.31 3.28
CA LYS A 407 21.70 -29.05 2.18
C LYS A 407 21.64 -28.33 0.82
N LEU A 408 20.78 -27.31 0.70
CA LEU A 408 20.64 -26.51 -0.50
C LEU A 408 21.52 -25.26 -0.40
N PRO A 409 21.99 -24.69 -1.53
CA PRO A 409 22.67 -23.43 -1.52
C PRO A 409 21.74 -22.31 -1.04
N LEU A 410 22.30 -21.25 -0.47
CA LEU A 410 21.58 -20.14 0.14
C LEU A 410 20.44 -19.61 -0.75
N GLN A 411 20.74 -19.38 -2.04
CA GLN A 411 19.77 -18.82 -2.99
C GLN A 411 18.54 -19.72 -3.25
N ALA A 412 18.63 -21.01 -3.00
CA ALA A 412 17.51 -21.93 -3.15
C ALA A 412 16.50 -21.83 -1.99
N ASN A 413 16.84 -21.11 -0.92
CA ASN A 413 15.99 -20.85 0.24
C ASN A 413 15.29 -19.49 0.19
N ILE A 414 15.38 -18.75 -0.93
CA ILE A 414 14.67 -17.49 -1.14
C ILE A 414 13.39 -17.77 -1.93
N TYR A 415 12.28 -17.27 -1.41
CA TYR A 415 10.95 -17.46 -1.97
C TYR A 415 10.28 -16.12 -2.28
N PRO A 416 9.34 -16.08 -3.23
CA PRO A 416 8.56 -14.87 -3.48
C PRO A 416 7.62 -14.57 -2.30
N MET A 417 7.57 -13.30 -1.91
CA MET A 417 6.59 -12.70 -1.04
C MET A 417 5.81 -11.67 -1.84
N THR A 418 4.54 -11.94 -2.14
CA THR A 418 3.70 -11.00 -2.87
C THR A 418 3.15 -9.92 -1.94
N THR A 419 2.51 -10.32 -0.85
CA THR A 419 1.90 -9.38 0.11
C THR A 419 2.33 -9.59 1.55
N MET A 420 2.75 -10.79 1.94
CA MET A 420 3.19 -11.05 3.30
C MET A 420 4.10 -12.27 3.43
N ALA A 421 4.91 -12.24 4.48
CA ALA A 421 5.64 -13.39 5.00
C ALA A 421 5.58 -13.39 6.52
N TYR A 422 5.61 -14.56 7.15
CA TYR A 422 5.68 -14.63 8.60
C TYR A 422 6.49 -15.82 9.12
N ILE A 423 7.00 -15.64 10.32
CA ILE A 423 7.55 -16.67 11.20
C ILE A 423 6.71 -16.76 12.47
N GLN A 424 6.68 -17.91 13.07
CA GLN A 424 5.88 -18.13 14.28
C GLN A 424 6.44 -19.25 15.13
N ASP A 425 6.09 -19.20 16.41
CA ASP A 425 6.16 -20.31 17.34
C ASP A 425 4.80 -20.56 18.01
N ILE A 426 4.78 -21.27 19.12
CA ILE A 426 3.53 -21.59 19.83
C ILE A 426 2.84 -20.37 20.43
N GLY A 427 3.56 -19.29 20.72
CA GLY A 427 3.07 -18.13 21.46
C GLY A 427 2.88 -16.87 20.62
N VAL A 428 3.65 -16.71 19.56
CA VAL A 428 3.67 -15.47 18.78
C VAL A 428 3.86 -15.72 17.29
N ARG A 429 3.35 -14.80 16.49
CA ARG A 429 3.58 -14.69 15.05
C ARG A 429 4.10 -13.31 14.73
N LEU A 430 5.23 -13.25 14.02
CA LEU A 430 5.76 -12.03 13.41
C LEU A 430 5.43 -12.04 11.93
N THR A 431 4.60 -11.09 11.48
CA THR A 431 4.22 -10.94 10.08
C THR A 431 4.81 -9.66 9.51
N LEU A 432 5.48 -9.78 8.37
CA LEU A 432 5.90 -8.68 7.52
C LEU A 432 4.92 -8.58 6.35
N HIS A 433 4.08 -7.54 6.36
CA HIS A 433 3.23 -7.18 5.22
C HIS A 433 4.01 -6.30 4.26
N SER A 434 3.84 -6.50 2.98
CA SER A 434 4.53 -5.75 1.93
C SER A 434 3.53 -5.11 0.98
N ALA A 435 3.79 -3.85 0.61
CA ALA A 435 3.06 -3.16 -0.44
C ALA A 435 3.60 -3.47 -1.85
N GLN A 436 4.67 -4.24 -1.96
CA GLN A 436 5.29 -4.67 -3.22
C GLN A 436 5.81 -6.10 -3.12
N SER A 437 5.84 -6.80 -4.26
CA SER A 437 6.38 -8.16 -4.32
C SER A 437 7.90 -8.14 -4.23
N LEU A 438 8.47 -8.93 -3.32
CA LEU A 438 9.92 -9.03 -3.07
C LEU A 438 10.32 -10.48 -2.80
N GLY A 439 11.62 -10.78 -2.90
CA GLY A 439 12.19 -12.03 -2.44
C GLY A 439 12.40 -12.01 -0.92
N VAL A 440 12.02 -13.08 -0.25
CA VAL A 440 12.13 -13.24 1.21
C VAL A 440 12.76 -14.58 1.56
N ALA A 441 13.53 -14.60 2.62
CA ALA A 441 14.12 -15.81 3.21
C ALA A 441 14.04 -15.78 4.73
N SER A 442 14.10 -16.95 5.34
CA SER A 442 14.34 -17.14 6.77
C SER A 442 15.52 -18.09 6.92
N LEU A 443 16.73 -17.54 6.78
CA LEU A 443 17.97 -18.34 6.73
C LEU A 443 18.42 -18.80 8.11
N LYS A 444 17.98 -18.10 9.17
CA LYS A 444 18.27 -18.43 10.57
C LYS A 444 16.98 -18.44 11.37
N ASN A 445 17.00 -19.21 12.46
CA ASN A 445 15.89 -19.26 13.41
C ASN A 445 15.52 -17.85 13.89
N GLY A 446 14.23 -17.52 13.88
CA GLY A 446 13.71 -16.23 14.33
C GLY A 446 13.97 -15.04 13.40
N GLN A 447 14.42 -15.26 12.17
CA GLN A 447 14.85 -14.21 11.25
C GLN A 447 14.06 -14.21 9.94
N LEU A 448 13.66 -13.03 9.49
CA LEU A 448 13.19 -12.77 8.13
C LEU A 448 14.17 -11.82 7.43
N GLU A 449 14.41 -12.06 6.15
CA GLU A 449 15.30 -11.25 5.33
C GLU A 449 14.64 -10.96 3.99
N VAL A 450 14.67 -9.70 3.56
CA VAL A 450 14.03 -9.24 2.33
C VAL A 450 15.08 -8.62 1.43
N ILE A 451 15.15 -9.05 0.17
CA ILE A 451 16.01 -8.45 -0.84
C ILE A 451 15.41 -7.11 -1.27
N MET A 452 16.18 -6.03 -1.13
CA MET A 452 15.73 -4.65 -1.34
C MET A 452 16.06 -4.12 -2.72
N ASP A 453 17.27 -4.34 -3.19
CA ASP A 453 17.75 -3.93 -4.51
C ASP A 453 19.06 -4.65 -4.84
N ARG A 454 19.42 -4.67 -6.12
CA ARG A 454 20.63 -5.33 -6.60
C ARG A 454 21.27 -4.55 -7.74
N ARG A 455 22.60 -4.46 -7.73
CA ARG A 455 23.39 -3.84 -8.79
C ARG A 455 24.56 -4.71 -9.14
N LEU A 456 24.65 -5.11 -10.39
CA LEU A 456 25.65 -6.04 -10.90
C LEU A 456 26.25 -5.48 -12.20
N MET A 457 27.54 -5.25 -12.19
CA MET A 457 28.28 -4.69 -13.34
C MET A 457 28.65 -5.77 -14.36
N GLN A 458 28.30 -7.02 -14.11
CA GLN A 458 28.70 -8.21 -14.86
C GLN A 458 27.49 -8.94 -15.43
N ASP A 459 27.71 -9.59 -16.58
CA ASP A 459 26.79 -10.56 -17.16
C ASP A 459 26.98 -11.94 -16.51
N ASP A 460 25.92 -12.69 -16.31
CA ASP A 460 25.95 -14.04 -15.74
C ASP A 460 26.04 -15.15 -16.78
N ASN A 461 26.32 -14.82 -18.02
CA ASN A 461 26.48 -15.76 -19.15
C ASN A 461 25.22 -16.61 -19.42
N ARG A 462 24.04 -16.00 -19.27
CA ARG A 462 22.73 -16.62 -19.55
C ARG A 462 22.04 -16.01 -20.77
N GLY A 463 22.79 -15.27 -21.60
CA GLY A 463 22.34 -14.78 -22.90
C GLY A 463 21.89 -13.33 -22.92
N LEU A 464 21.79 -12.65 -21.78
CA LEU A 464 21.42 -11.22 -21.75
C LEU A 464 22.55 -10.34 -22.29
N GLY A 465 23.82 -10.66 -21.97
CA GLY A 465 25.00 -9.90 -22.43
C GLY A 465 25.10 -8.51 -21.84
N GLN A 466 24.60 -8.30 -20.62
CA GLN A 466 24.71 -7.07 -19.82
C GLN A 466 24.54 -7.38 -18.34
N GLY A 467 24.98 -6.46 -17.48
CA GLY A 467 24.72 -6.53 -16.04
C GLY A 467 23.33 -6.03 -15.66
N VAL A 468 23.13 -5.78 -14.37
CA VAL A 468 21.93 -5.15 -13.78
C VAL A 468 22.34 -3.76 -13.31
N GLN A 469 22.16 -2.75 -14.16
CA GLN A 469 22.63 -1.37 -13.95
C GLN A 469 21.52 -0.33 -14.14
N ASP A 470 20.30 -0.78 -14.32
CA ASP A 470 19.11 0.04 -14.55
C ASP A 470 18.52 0.61 -13.25
N ASN A 471 19.27 0.53 -12.14
CA ASN A 471 18.84 1.03 -10.84
C ASN A 471 18.34 2.48 -10.88
N LYS A 472 17.28 2.72 -10.16
CA LYS A 472 16.70 4.05 -9.86
C LYS A 472 16.55 4.18 -8.36
N ILE A 473 16.25 5.37 -7.88
CA ILE A 473 15.80 5.53 -6.50
C ILE A 473 14.46 4.82 -6.36
N THR A 474 14.37 3.88 -5.42
CA THR A 474 13.16 3.07 -5.18
C THR A 474 12.61 3.32 -3.80
N ALA A 475 11.28 3.21 -3.68
CA ALA A 475 10.58 3.27 -2.41
C ALA A 475 9.91 1.92 -2.14
N ASN A 476 9.92 1.49 -0.88
CA ASN A 476 9.13 0.34 -0.43
C ASN A 476 8.49 0.61 0.92
N VAL A 477 7.34 -0.01 1.14
CA VAL A 477 6.54 0.16 2.35
C VAL A 477 6.13 -1.21 2.87
N PHE A 478 6.26 -1.38 4.18
CA PHE A 478 5.89 -2.59 4.91
C PHE A 478 5.06 -2.23 6.13
N ARG A 479 4.34 -3.23 6.64
CA ARG A 479 3.76 -3.22 7.99
C ARG A 479 4.32 -4.41 8.78
N LEU A 480 4.80 -4.15 9.98
CA LEU A 480 5.32 -5.17 10.89
C LEU A 480 4.32 -5.43 11.99
N HIS A 481 3.86 -6.67 12.10
CA HIS A 481 2.90 -7.15 13.08
C HIS A 481 3.55 -8.17 14.01
N LEU A 482 3.39 -8.00 15.31
CA LEU A 482 3.67 -9.05 16.30
C LEU A 482 2.36 -9.39 17.00
N GLU A 483 1.85 -10.61 16.78
CA GLU A 483 0.57 -11.06 17.29
C GLU A 483 0.74 -12.24 18.25
N ARG A 484 0.02 -12.21 19.38
CA ARG A 484 -0.06 -13.36 20.29
C ARG A 484 -0.93 -14.45 19.69
N ARG A 485 -0.43 -15.70 19.76
CA ARG A 485 -1.17 -16.90 19.35
C ARG A 485 -1.80 -17.58 20.56
N TYR A 486 -3.01 -18.07 20.40
CA TYR A 486 -3.78 -18.79 21.39
C TYR A 486 -4.05 -20.22 20.92
N GLY A 487 -3.55 -21.23 21.63
CA GLY A 487 -3.76 -22.64 21.31
C GLY A 487 -2.70 -23.25 20.40
N THR A 488 -2.61 -24.55 20.44
CA THR A 488 -1.68 -25.37 19.65
C THR A 488 -2.45 -26.37 18.80
N ASP A 489 -2.09 -26.49 17.52
CA ASP A 489 -2.52 -27.61 16.68
C ASP A 489 -1.41 -28.65 16.57
N VAL A 490 -1.69 -29.85 17.01
CA VAL A 490 -0.75 -30.99 16.95
C VAL A 490 -0.39 -31.36 15.49
N ASN A 491 -1.18 -30.94 14.51
CA ASN A 491 -1.00 -31.27 13.10
C ASN A 491 -0.54 -30.10 12.21
N GLU A 492 -0.21 -28.94 12.78
CA GLU A 492 0.19 -27.76 12.01
C GLU A 492 1.47 -28.01 11.17
N GLU A 493 2.39 -28.82 11.67
CA GLU A 493 3.61 -29.16 10.96
C GLU A 493 3.38 -29.97 9.67
N LYS A 494 2.25 -30.65 9.55
CA LYS A 494 1.86 -31.47 8.40
C LYS A 494 0.94 -30.74 7.43
N ALA A 495 0.46 -29.54 7.79
CA ALA A 495 -0.45 -28.78 6.94
C ALA A 495 0.26 -28.31 5.67
N SER A 496 -0.40 -28.49 4.52
CA SER A 496 0.08 -28.06 3.20
C SER A 496 -0.19 -26.58 2.95
N VAL A 497 -1.06 -25.94 3.73
CA VAL A 497 -1.45 -24.52 3.64
C VAL A 497 -1.53 -23.92 5.03
N SER A 498 -1.44 -22.60 5.09
CA SER A 498 -1.67 -21.83 6.32
C SER A 498 -2.58 -20.63 6.03
N PHE A 499 -2.94 -19.89 7.07
CA PHE A 499 -3.88 -18.77 6.95
C PHE A 499 -3.36 -17.56 7.73
N PRO A 500 -3.64 -16.33 7.24
CA PRO A 500 -3.40 -15.12 8.02
C PRO A 500 -4.40 -15.03 9.18
N SER A 501 -4.08 -14.25 10.19
CA SER A 501 -5.09 -13.74 11.11
C SER A 501 -6.05 -12.78 10.41
N LEU A 502 -7.23 -12.52 10.97
CA LEU A 502 -8.14 -11.52 10.43
C LEU A 502 -7.50 -10.12 10.45
N LEU A 503 -6.79 -9.77 11.52
CA LEU A 503 -6.05 -8.52 11.63
C LEU A 503 -4.98 -8.39 10.53
N SER A 504 -4.21 -9.42 10.26
CA SER A 504 -3.24 -9.46 9.17
C SER A 504 -3.89 -9.30 7.81
N HIS A 505 -5.01 -9.99 7.55
CA HIS A 505 -5.75 -9.83 6.30
C HIS A 505 -6.19 -8.38 6.08
N MET A 506 -6.80 -7.75 7.09
CA MET A 506 -7.26 -6.36 7.00
C MET A 506 -6.10 -5.37 6.82
N THR A 507 -5.01 -5.56 7.56
CA THR A 507 -3.79 -4.75 7.41
C THR A 507 -3.21 -4.85 6.01
N SER A 508 -3.09 -6.06 5.46
CA SER A 508 -2.64 -6.29 4.08
C SER A 508 -3.57 -5.64 3.07
N SER A 509 -4.87 -5.76 3.25
CA SER A 509 -5.88 -5.14 2.36
C SER A 509 -5.75 -3.61 2.36
N PHE A 510 -5.61 -2.98 3.53
CA PHE A 510 -5.47 -1.52 3.64
C PHE A 510 -4.13 -1.02 3.10
N LEU A 511 -3.05 -1.77 3.30
CA LEU A 511 -1.73 -1.45 2.76
C LEU A 511 -1.70 -1.51 1.23
N ASN A 512 -2.32 -2.54 0.64
CA ASN A 512 -2.32 -2.78 -0.81
C ASN A 512 -3.44 -2.01 -1.55
N HIS A 513 -4.41 -1.45 -0.83
CA HIS A 513 -5.46 -0.59 -1.37
C HIS A 513 -5.52 0.72 -0.56
N PRO A 514 -4.53 1.61 -0.70
CA PRO A 514 -4.49 2.85 0.05
C PRO A 514 -5.63 3.79 -0.33
N VAL A 515 -6.01 4.66 0.59
CA VAL A 515 -6.94 5.76 0.32
C VAL A 515 -6.37 6.67 -0.76
N ILE A 516 -7.20 7.10 -1.70
CA ILE A 516 -6.81 7.97 -2.81
C ILE A 516 -7.32 9.40 -2.52
N PRO A 517 -6.42 10.34 -2.15
CA PRO A 517 -6.79 11.74 -1.92
C PRO A 517 -6.81 12.53 -3.23
N MET A 518 -7.81 13.38 -3.36
CA MET A 518 -7.98 14.30 -4.49
C MET A 518 -8.54 15.63 -4.01
N THR A 519 -8.23 16.72 -4.73
CA THR A 519 -8.80 18.03 -4.46
C THR A 519 -9.54 18.54 -5.69
N THR A 520 -10.54 19.40 -5.49
CA THR A 520 -11.15 20.12 -6.60
C THR A 520 -10.11 20.98 -7.30
N TYR A 521 -10.15 20.99 -8.64
CA TYR A 521 -9.21 21.78 -9.44
C TYR A 521 -9.50 23.28 -9.31
N ALA A 522 -10.78 23.65 -9.38
CA ALA A 522 -11.23 25.03 -9.23
C ALA A 522 -11.21 25.47 -7.75
N ASP A 523 -10.82 26.72 -7.51
CA ASP A 523 -10.80 27.34 -6.18
C ASP A 523 -12.17 27.89 -5.78
N SER A 524 -13.05 28.16 -6.76
CA SER A 524 -14.39 28.72 -6.57
C SER A 524 -15.36 28.19 -7.62
N GLY A 525 -16.66 28.35 -7.37
CA GLY A 525 -17.69 27.92 -8.32
C GLY A 525 -17.86 26.41 -8.40
N VAL A 526 -17.37 25.66 -7.41
CA VAL A 526 -17.56 24.21 -7.36
C VAL A 526 -19.05 23.90 -7.13
N PRO A 527 -19.68 23.05 -7.96
CA PRO A 527 -21.05 22.61 -7.73
C PRO A 527 -21.23 21.94 -6.38
N GLU A 528 -22.46 21.88 -5.87
CA GLU A 528 -22.75 21.20 -4.61
C GLU A 528 -22.40 19.71 -4.69
N LEU A 529 -21.54 19.26 -3.76
CA LEU A 529 -21.09 17.89 -3.65
C LEU A 529 -21.91 17.09 -2.62
N LEU A 530 -22.03 15.79 -2.83
CA LEU A 530 -22.44 14.88 -1.76
C LEU A 530 -21.39 14.96 -0.65
N SER A 531 -21.80 14.92 0.59
CA SER A 531 -20.87 14.81 1.72
C SER A 531 -20.16 13.45 1.76
N THR A 532 -20.90 12.39 1.39
CA THR A 532 -20.39 11.03 1.22
C THR A 532 -21.07 10.36 0.03
N PHE A 533 -20.34 9.46 -0.61
CA PHE A 533 -20.87 8.54 -1.61
C PHE A 533 -20.59 7.11 -1.15
N SER A 534 -21.62 6.28 -1.03
CA SER A 534 -21.49 4.88 -0.63
C SER A 534 -22.23 4.00 -1.63
N PRO A 535 -21.52 3.26 -2.49
CA PRO A 535 -22.16 2.37 -3.47
C PRO A 535 -22.66 1.07 -2.83
N LEU A 536 -22.04 0.62 -1.73
CA LEU A 536 -22.48 -0.54 -0.98
C LEU A 536 -23.46 -0.12 0.13
N THR A 537 -24.41 -1.00 0.44
CA THR A 537 -25.38 -0.78 1.53
C THR A 537 -24.69 -0.80 2.90
N SER A 538 -23.69 -1.67 3.05
CA SER A 538 -22.85 -1.82 4.24
C SER A 538 -21.51 -2.43 3.85
N SER A 539 -20.58 -2.51 4.81
CA SER A 539 -19.36 -3.31 4.62
C SER A 539 -19.70 -4.73 4.20
N MET A 540 -18.88 -5.30 3.33
CA MET A 540 -18.95 -6.73 3.02
C MET A 540 -18.68 -7.56 4.29
N PRO A 541 -19.16 -8.80 4.37
CA PRO A 541 -18.65 -9.73 5.38
C PRO A 541 -17.12 -9.77 5.36
N CYS A 542 -16.49 -9.85 6.53
CA CYS A 542 -15.03 -9.73 6.65
C CYS A 542 -14.25 -10.80 5.90
N ASP A 543 -14.86 -11.95 5.68
CA ASP A 543 -14.30 -13.04 4.89
C ASP A 543 -14.56 -12.92 3.38
N MET A 544 -15.34 -11.91 2.95
CA MET A 544 -15.69 -11.71 1.55
C MET A 544 -14.96 -10.50 0.97
N HIS A 545 -14.10 -10.76 0.00
CA HIS A 545 -13.34 -9.74 -0.71
C HIS A 545 -13.91 -9.53 -2.11
N ILE A 546 -14.19 -8.28 -2.46
CA ILE A 546 -14.48 -7.88 -3.84
C ILE A 546 -13.16 -7.73 -4.57
N VAL A 547 -12.80 -8.76 -5.35
CA VAL A 547 -11.59 -8.73 -6.16
C VAL A 547 -11.68 -7.64 -7.22
N ASN A 548 -12.82 -7.57 -7.92
CA ASN A 548 -13.10 -6.51 -8.87
C ASN A 548 -14.60 -6.40 -9.19
N LEU A 549 -15.00 -5.22 -9.63
CA LEU A 549 -16.24 -4.94 -10.35
C LEU A 549 -15.86 -4.19 -11.62
N ARG A 550 -15.85 -4.88 -12.76
CA ARG A 550 -15.36 -4.31 -14.02
C ARG A 550 -16.36 -4.47 -15.16
N THR A 551 -16.54 -3.41 -15.93
CA THR A 551 -17.39 -3.44 -17.13
C THR A 551 -16.85 -4.42 -18.16
N ILE A 552 -17.73 -5.22 -18.73
CA ILE A 552 -17.41 -6.20 -19.76
C ILE A 552 -17.41 -5.49 -21.12
N GLN A 553 -16.46 -5.86 -21.98
CA GLN A 553 -16.36 -5.33 -23.33
C GLN A 553 -17.55 -5.76 -24.20
N SER A 554 -18.00 -4.88 -25.07
CA SER A 554 -18.93 -5.21 -26.15
C SER A 554 -18.38 -6.33 -27.03
N LYS A 555 -19.27 -7.12 -27.65
CA LYS A 555 -18.86 -8.21 -28.56
C LYS A 555 -18.35 -7.71 -29.91
N VAL A 556 -18.68 -6.49 -30.25
CA VAL A 556 -18.44 -5.93 -31.60
C VAL A 556 -17.18 -5.08 -31.62
N ASP A 557 -16.94 -4.29 -30.58
CA ASP A 557 -15.83 -3.31 -30.57
C ASP A 557 -15.23 -3.13 -29.18
N ILE A 558 -14.12 -2.33 -29.07
CA ILE A 558 -13.51 -1.92 -27.80
C ILE A 558 -14.36 -0.80 -27.18
N GLU A 559 -15.56 -1.18 -26.77
CA GLU A 559 -16.55 -0.32 -26.13
C GLU A 559 -17.15 -1.01 -24.90
N PRO A 560 -17.67 -0.25 -23.93
CA PRO A 560 -18.32 -0.85 -22.78
C PRO A 560 -19.67 -1.47 -23.17
N SER A 561 -19.98 -2.62 -22.59
CA SER A 561 -21.35 -3.16 -22.58
C SER A 561 -22.13 -2.67 -21.36
N ASP A 562 -23.39 -3.06 -21.25
CA ASP A 562 -24.25 -2.80 -20.10
C ASP A 562 -24.08 -3.85 -18.96
N GLU A 563 -23.14 -4.76 -19.11
CA GLU A 563 -22.80 -5.79 -18.11
C GLU A 563 -21.44 -5.52 -17.48
N ALA A 564 -21.33 -5.90 -16.21
CA ALA A 564 -20.06 -5.93 -15.50
C ALA A 564 -19.77 -7.33 -14.96
N ALA A 565 -18.50 -7.61 -14.69
CA ALA A 565 -18.06 -8.79 -13.95
C ALA A 565 -17.89 -8.41 -12.49
N LEU A 566 -18.62 -9.09 -11.59
CA LEU A 566 -18.40 -9.06 -10.16
C LEU A 566 -17.57 -10.30 -9.79
N ILE A 567 -16.36 -10.09 -9.29
CA ILE A 567 -15.44 -11.16 -8.88
C ILE A 567 -15.30 -11.10 -7.37
N LEU A 568 -15.66 -12.18 -6.70
CA LEU A 568 -15.61 -12.31 -5.24
C LEU A 568 -14.66 -13.43 -4.84
N HIS A 569 -13.95 -13.21 -3.73
CA HIS A 569 -13.10 -14.20 -3.08
C HIS A 569 -13.52 -14.36 -1.62
N ARG A 570 -13.86 -15.56 -1.20
CA ARG A 570 -14.09 -15.84 0.21
C ARG A 570 -12.79 -16.31 0.85
N LYS A 571 -12.28 -15.55 1.81
CA LYS A 571 -11.01 -15.77 2.52
C LYS A 571 -11.15 -16.79 3.65
N GLY A 572 -10.06 -17.48 3.96
CA GLY A 572 -9.91 -18.27 5.17
C GLY A 572 -8.99 -17.58 6.17
N PHE A 573 -9.22 -17.79 7.45
CA PHE A 573 -8.46 -17.16 8.55
C PHE A 573 -8.01 -18.18 9.58
N ASP A 574 -6.89 -17.86 10.24
CA ASP A 574 -6.44 -18.53 11.45
C ASP A 574 -7.17 -17.93 12.67
N CYS A 575 -7.97 -18.73 13.34
CA CYS A 575 -8.77 -18.30 14.50
C CYS A 575 -7.98 -18.31 15.83
N LYS A 576 -6.69 -18.56 15.82
CA LYS A 576 -5.82 -18.58 17.01
C LYS A 576 -5.34 -17.19 17.45
N PHE A 577 -5.90 -16.13 16.89
CA PHE A 577 -5.53 -14.75 17.17
C PHE A 577 -6.71 -13.94 17.68
N SER A 578 -6.42 -12.88 18.45
CA SER A 578 -7.44 -11.93 18.88
C SER A 578 -7.94 -11.09 17.71
N ASN A 579 -9.25 -10.87 17.63
CA ASN A 579 -9.89 -9.98 16.66
C ASN A 579 -10.37 -8.68 17.33
N ARG A 580 -9.83 -8.35 18.51
CA ARG A 580 -10.25 -7.18 19.28
C ARG A 580 -9.65 -5.89 18.69
N ASP A 581 -10.35 -4.80 18.90
CA ASP A 581 -9.90 -3.43 18.67
C ASP A 581 -9.46 -3.11 17.22
N MET A 582 -10.04 -3.79 16.23
CA MET A 582 -9.72 -3.48 14.82
C MET A 582 -10.28 -2.12 14.36
N GLY A 583 -11.14 -1.49 15.14
CA GLY A 583 -11.77 -0.21 14.78
C GLY A 583 -12.83 -0.34 13.69
N LEU A 584 -13.26 -1.55 13.37
CA LEU A 584 -14.34 -1.83 12.43
C LEU A 584 -15.22 -2.96 12.93
N VAL A 585 -16.47 -2.94 12.50
CA VAL A 585 -17.43 -4.02 12.80
C VAL A 585 -17.25 -5.12 11.76
N CYS A 586 -16.82 -6.28 12.22
CA CYS A 586 -16.63 -7.44 11.38
C CYS A 586 -17.82 -8.40 11.53
N SER A 587 -18.52 -8.65 10.44
CA SER A 587 -19.58 -9.66 10.37
C SER A 587 -19.16 -10.78 9.42
N THR A 588 -19.69 -11.99 9.69
CA THR A 588 -19.57 -13.13 8.77
C THR A 588 -20.97 -13.68 8.50
N THR A 589 -21.20 -14.12 7.27
CA THR A 589 -22.48 -14.67 6.81
C THR A 589 -22.35 -16.10 6.34
N GLN A 590 -21.27 -16.76 6.68
CA GLN A 590 -20.93 -18.12 6.22
C GLN A 590 -20.94 -18.24 4.69
N GLY A 591 -20.49 -17.19 4.00
CA GLY A 591 -20.40 -17.15 2.55
C GLY A 591 -21.69 -16.76 1.83
N LYS A 592 -22.77 -16.39 2.55
CA LYS A 592 -24.06 -16.04 1.97
C LYS A 592 -24.23 -14.52 1.85
N ILE A 593 -24.64 -14.04 0.67
CA ILE A 593 -24.92 -12.63 0.41
C ILE A 593 -26.23 -12.51 -0.35
N LYS A 594 -27.16 -11.72 0.18
CA LYS A 594 -28.42 -11.37 -0.51
C LYS A 594 -28.14 -10.30 -1.56
N VAL A 595 -28.36 -10.62 -2.83
CA VAL A 595 -28.00 -9.77 -3.97
C VAL A 595 -28.70 -8.42 -3.94
N HIS A 596 -29.99 -8.38 -3.59
CA HIS A 596 -30.77 -7.12 -3.53
C HIS A 596 -30.35 -6.18 -2.39
N LYS A 597 -29.51 -6.64 -1.44
CA LYS A 597 -28.97 -5.85 -0.33
C LYS A 597 -27.52 -5.40 -0.55
N LEU A 598 -26.91 -5.77 -1.67
CA LEU A 598 -25.48 -5.54 -1.90
C LEU A 598 -25.20 -4.06 -2.17
N PHE A 599 -25.93 -3.45 -3.11
CA PHE A 599 -25.67 -2.09 -3.53
C PHE A 599 -26.71 -1.10 -2.99
N ASN A 600 -26.23 0.11 -2.70
CA ASN A 600 -27.03 1.28 -2.38
C ASN A 600 -27.07 2.20 -3.62
N LYS A 601 -28.26 2.71 -3.99
CA LYS A 601 -28.48 3.57 -5.17
C LYS A 601 -28.26 2.90 -6.54
N PHE A 602 -27.82 1.66 -6.58
CA PHE A 602 -27.69 0.87 -7.80
C PHE A 602 -28.52 -0.41 -7.63
N ARG A 603 -29.50 -0.59 -8.51
CA ARG A 603 -30.34 -1.78 -8.49
C ARG A 603 -29.66 -2.89 -9.28
N VAL A 604 -29.54 -4.06 -8.69
CA VAL A 604 -29.13 -5.27 -9.42
C VAL A 604 -30.33 -5.78 -10.22
N GLU A 605 -30.24 -5.71 -11.54
CA GLU A 605 -31.24 -6.22 -12.46
C GLU A 605 -31.08 -7.73 -12.70
N SER A 606 -29.84 -8.16 -12.88
CA SER A 606 -29.49 -9.58 -13.03
C SER A 606 -28.10 -9.87 -12.46
N LEU A 607 -27.94 -11.09 -11.95
CA LEU A 607 -26.67 -11.65 -11.50
C LEU A 607 -26.63 -13.13 -11.90
N THR A 608 -25.73 -13.49 -12.79
CA THR A 608 -25.59 -14.87 -13.28
C THR A 608 -24.16 -15.38 -13.12
N PRO A 609 -23.95 -16.65 -12.72
CA PRO A 609 -22.61 -17.23 -12.63
C PRO A 609 -21.90 -17.25 -13.99
N ALA A 610 -20.57 -17.06 -13.95
CA ALA A 610 -19.72 -17.14 -15.12
C ALA A 610 -18.34 -17.71 -14.76
N SER A 611 -17.60 -18.18 -15.75
CA SER A 611 -16.18 -18.53 -15.55
C SER A 611 -15.36 -17.27 -15.27
N LEU A 612 -14.21 -17.42 -14.60
CA LEU A 612 -13.29 -16.31 -14.30
C LEU A 612 -12.83 -15.57 -15.58
N SER A 613 -12.68 -16.29 -16.68
CA SER A 613 -12.35 -15.73 -17.99
C SER A 613 -13.54 -15.03 -18.67
N LEU A 614 -14.76 -15.14 -18.14
CA LEU A 614 -16.03 -14.66 -18.74
C LEU A 614 -16.39 -15.30 -20.08
N MET A 615 -15.66 -16.32 -20.51
CA MET A 615 -15.88 -17.01 -21.79
C MET A 615 -17.04 -18.01 -21.72
N HIS A 616 -17.29 -18.57 -20.54
CA HIS A 616 -18.28 -19.59 -20.33
C HIS A 616 -19.24 -19.23 -19.20
N SER A 617 -20.50 -19.61 -19.37
CA SER A 617 -21.48 -19.63 -18.29
C SER A 617 -21.91 -21.10 -18.06
N PRO A 618 -22.22 -21.51 -16.83
CA PRO A 618 -22.79 -22.83 -16.60
C PRO A 618 -24.05 -23.03 -17.44
N PRO A 619 -24.32 -24.26 -17.94
CA PRO A 619 -25.51 -24.54 -18.76
C PRO A 619 -26.83 -24.14 -18.05
N ASP A 620 -26.86 -24.25 -16.72
CA ASP A 620 -28.00 -23.91 -15.88
C ASP A 620 -27.90 -22.52 -15.25
N ALA A 621 -27.12 -21.60 -15.83
CA ALA A 621 -26.94 -20.26 -15.29
C ALA A 621 -28.29 -19.55 -15.15
N ARG A 622 -28.74 -19.38 -13.92
CA ARG A 622 -29.98 -18.67 -13.56
C ARG A 622 -29.63 -17.36 -12.86
N ASN A 623 -30.56 -16.42 -12.92
CA ASN A 623 -30.45 -15.20 -12.14
C ASN A 623 -30.53 -15.53 -10.65
N LEU A 624 -29.51 -15.13 -9.90
CA LEU A 624 -29.36 -15.45 -8.49
C LEU A 624 -29.97 -14.34 -7.61
N SER A 625 -30.72 -14.75 -6.60
CA SER A 625 -31.17 -13.86 -5.51
C SER A 625 -30.20 -13.84 -4.32
N GLU A 626 -29.40 -14.90 -4.21
CA GLU A 626 -28.39 -15.07 -3.15
C GLU A 626 -27.12 -15.68 -3.73
N ILE A 627 -25.96 -15.13 -3.31
CA ILE A 627 -24.64 -15.72 -3.56
C ILE A 627 -24.32 -16.63 -2.38
N ASN A 628 -23.79 -17.82 -2.65
CA ASN A 628 -23.30 -18.76 -1.65
C ASN A 628 -21.91 -19.25 -2.06
N MET A 629 -20.91 -19.05 -1.21
CA MET A 629 -19.51 -19.37 -1.49
C MET A 629 -18.89 -20.18 -0.36
N SER A 630 -18.16 -21.22 -0.71
CA SER A 630 -17.30 -21.96 0.22
C SER A 630 -16.02 -21.16 0.53
N SER A 631 -15.35 -21.48 1.63
CA SER A 631 -14.06 -20.86 1.98
C SER A 631 -13.04 -21.12 0.89
N MET A 632 -12.19 -20.13 0.61
CA MET A 632 -11.13 -20.15 -0.40
C MET A 632 -11.62 -20.19 -1.87
N GLU A 633 -12.92 -20.05 -2.11
CA GLU A 633 -13.44 -19.95 -3.49
C GLU A 633 -13.27 -18.53 -4.05
N ILE A 634 -12.99 -18.48 -5.36
CA ILE A 634 -13.12 -17.29 -6.20
C ILE A 634 -14.25 -17.55 -7.18
N ASN A 635 -15.30 -16.75 -7.10
CA ASN A 635 -16.46 -16.87 -7.99
C ASN A 635 -16.66 -15.58 -8.80
N THR A 636 -17.01 -15.75 -10.05
CA THR A 636 -17.27 -14.67 -11.00
C THR A 636 -18.74 -14.70 -11.42
N PHE A 637 -19.31 -13.49 -11.47
CA PHE A 637 -20.69 -13.30 -11.88
C PHE A 637 -20.77 -12.20 -12.96
N ARG A 638 -21.62 -12.40 -13.95
CA ARG A 638 -22.10 -11.31 -14.79
C ARG A 638 -23.18 -10.57 -14.05
N ILE A 639 -23.04 -9.29 -13.89
CA ILE A 639 -23.99 -8.42 -13.18
C ILE A 639 -24.43 -7.29 -14.09
N ARG A 640 -25.74 -7.00 -14.07
CA ARG A 640 -26.29 -5.80 -14.68
C ARG A 640 -26.83 -4.90 -13.60
N LEU A 641 -26.36 -3.66 -13.57
CA LEU A 641 -26.74 -2.62 -12.62
C LEU A 641 -27.55 -1.54 -13.34
N ARG A 642 -28.54 -0.95 -12.61
CA ARG A 642 -29.31 0.22 -13.01
C ARG A 642 -29.39 1.29 -11.92
#